data_a40d041fbcfd2faeaf4c82415e1e700b
#
_entry.id   a40d041fbcfd2faeaf4c82415e1e700b
#
_cell.length_a   1.000
_cell.length_b   1.000
_cell.length_c   1.000
_cell.angle_alpha   90.00
_cell.angle_beta   90.00
_cell.angle_gamma   90.00
#
_symmetry.space_group_name_H-M   'P 1'
#
loop_
_entity.id
_entity.type
_entity.pdbx_description
1 polymer ?
#
loop_
_entity_poly.entity_id
_entity_poly.type
_entity_poly.pdbx_seq_one_letter_code
_entity_poly.pdbx_strand_id
1 'polypeptide(L)'
;MSALTTSQAQGLSAVRIARLVGQHPPTEEQRAVIEAPLRPSLVVAGAGSGKTETMAARVVWLVANGLVAPEQVLGLTFTRKAAGELSERVRRRLRALVRSAAAEGVPLPTGADVVDELARPHVSTYHAYAASLVTDHALRLGVEPGARLLGEAAQWQLASQVVESWAGDLDTSAATSTVVDAVLALSGALDEHLLDPAAARRGIEALVADLEATPAGTPPRAPYAKVRDLVASLGERARVLDLVADYRARKRAADSLDFGDQVALAARLARDVPEVGAAERDRFRVVLLDEYQDTSYAQLVLLQALFSGGHPVTAVGDPHQSIYGWRGASPGGLARFPAAFPVVEAGRGADGGPGGDPDGGPDGGPGGSGSAGPTAGGVRARRRPADVVQLSTSWRNDVAVLDAANQVAAPLRTGAARVDVPRLAPRPGAGPGAVQGVVASTVEDEAEAVAAWVAARWRPAAHPAGRRTAAVLCRKRSQFEPVRRALRAAGLPVEVVGLGGLLATPEVVDLVAVLQAAHDPTRGDAVVRLLTGARTRLGAADLHALGDWARQGARPAGRAPGGQGVEADVVDERSLVDALDDPPPPGWRSPAGRALTAEGRRRLAELAGVLRAVRAQQGLSLPELVGEAERLFGLDIEVQARADTAPGRARAHLDAFADVAAEFARGADRPTLGAFLAWLEAADAREDGLELPVTEPDPDAVQVMTVHAAKGLEWDAVAVAGLVDGGLPATAMLGKDGPKDSAWLTGLGVLPYPLRGDADDLPRLDCAGAESPKELADRLDRFRLDAGDHEVAEERRLAYVAVTRAREDLLLSAAYWGEPKAPRRLSPFLTELVDAGLVDVVARADEPETGTQNPRGALTPAAVWPVDPFTVDGAAPRRDAVAASAAAVRAAAAALRAEVPASRSDVPVPRGGTDVRLGGDPLGHD
;
A
#
# COMPACT_ATOMS: atom_id res chain seq x y z
N MET A 1 -48.25 9.49 -51.75
CA MET A 1 -48.54 9.71 -50.34
C MET A 1 -48.45 8.37 -49.64
N SER A 2 -47.33 8.11 -49.01
CA SER A 2 -47.17 6.95 -48.16
C SER A 2 -46.43 7.43 -46.89
N ALA A 3 -47.12 7.42 -45.78
CA ALA A 3 -46.61 7.81 -44.48
C ALA A 3 -45.61 6.72 -44.02
N LEU A 4 -44.33 7.06 -44.02
CA LEU A 4 -43.33 6.28 -43.31
C LEU A 4 -43.48 6.56 -41.82
N THR A 5 -44.18 5.69 -41.14
CA THR A 5 -44.18 5.57 -39.67
C THR A 5 -42.77 5.22 -39.24
N THR A 6 -42.10 6.20 -38.67
CA THR A 6 -40.86 6.01 -37.93
C THR A 6 -41.16 5.19 -36.66
N SER A 7 -41.02 3.87 -36.77
CA SER A 7 -40.91 2.99 -35.62
C SER A 7 -39.63 3.43 -34.87
N GLN A 8 -39.77 4.12 -33.72
CA GLN A 8 -38.69 4.24 -32.78
C GLN A 8 -38.22 2.84 -32.40
N ALA A 9 -37.06 2.42 -32.90
CA ALA A 9 -36.41 1.19 -32.48
C ALA A 9 -36.23 1.26 -30.96
N GLN A 10 -37.06 0.53 -30.23
CA GLN A 10 -36.92 0.37 -28.78
C GLN A 10 -35.53 -0.26 -28.54
N GLY A 11 -34.63 0.46 -27.87
CA GLY A 11 -33.32 -0.03 -27.50
C GLY A 11 -33.40 -1.30 -26.67
N LEU A 12 -32.31 -2.07 -26.66
CA LEU A 12 -32.18 -3.29 -25.88
C LEU A 12 -32.20 -2.98 -24.37
N SER A 13 -33.10 -3.62 -23.62
CA SER A 13 -33.12 -3.49 -22.16
C SER A 13 -31.92 -4.22 -21.52
N ALA A 14 -31.49 -3.77 -20.34
CA ALA A 14 -30.44 -4.44 -19.56
C ALA A 14 -30.74 -5.92 -19.29
N VAL A 15 -32.02 -6.26 -19.04
CA VAL A 15 -32.46 -7.64 -18.84
C VAL A 15 -32.29 -8.49 -20.12
N ARG A 16 -32.58 -7.92 -21.29
CA ARG A 16 -32.39 -8.63 -22.56
C ARG A 16 -30.95 -8.85 -22.87
N ILE A 17 -30.08 -7.83 -22.63
CA ILE A 17 -28.63 -7.94 -22.81
C ILE A 17 -28.07 -8.99 -21.85
N ALA A 18 -28.47 -8.99 -20.57
CA ALA A 18 -27.99 -9.98 -19.59
C ALA A 18 -28.29 -11.42 -20.07
N ARG A 19 -29.48 -11.68 -20.61
CA ARG A 19 -29.81 -13.00 -21.18
C ARG A 19 -28.97 -13.38 -22.39
N LEU A 20 -28.73 -12.42 -23.30
CA LEU A 20 -27.90 -12.65 -24.49
C LEU A 20 -26.45 -12.97 -24.13
N VAL A 21 -25.89 -12.36 -23.09
CA VAL A 21 -24.54 -12.63 -22.65
C VAL A 21 -24.41 -13.76 -21.62
N GLY A 22 -25.52 -14.47 -21.33
CA GLY A 22 -25.54 -15.60 -20.40
C GLY A 22 -25.34 -15.21 -18.93
N GLN A 23 -25.81 -14.00 -18.53
CA GLN A 23 -25.72 -13.48 -17.17
C GLN A 23 -27.07 -13.52 -16.46
N HIS A 24 -27.04 -13.52 -15.12
CA HIS A 24 -28.26 -13.32 -14.32
C HIS A 24 -28.90 -11.97 -14.65
N PRO A 25 -30.24 -11.88 -14.70
CA PRO A 25 -30.91 -10.60 -14.85
C PRO A 25 -30.52 -9.65 -13.71
N PRO A 26 -30.26 -8.35 -14.01
CA PRO A 26 -29.99 -7.38 -12.98
C PRO A 26 -31.21 -7.17 -12.06
N THR A 27 -30.93 -6.84 -10.79
CA THR A 27 -31.99 -6.38 -9.87
C THR A 27 -32.62 -5.09 -10.39
N GLU A 28 -33.76 -4.70 -9.81
CA GLU A 28 -34.39 -3.44 -10.17
C GLU A 28 -33.47 -2.22 -9.89
N GLU A 29 -32.74 -2.22 -8.75
CA GLU A 29 -31.77 -1.21 -8.42
C GLU A 29 -30.62 -1.18 -9.44
N GLN A 30 -30.04 -2.34 -9.76
CA GLN A 30 -28.97 -2.45 -10.77
C GLN A 30 -29.48 -2.02 -12.15
N ARG A 31 -30.68 -2.38 -12.53
CA ARG A 31 -31.30 -1.97 -13.79
C ARG A 31 -31.45 -0.45 -13.88
N ALA A 32 -31.90 0.18 -12.79
CA ALA A 32 -32.00 1.64 -12.72
C ALA A 32 -30.67 2.34 -12.97
N VAL A 33 -29.55 1.78 -12.48
CA VAL A 33 -28.20 2.29 -12.75
C VAL A 33 -27.77 2.03 -14.18
N ILE A 34 -27.98 0.81 -14.69
CA ILE A 34 -27.52 0.39 -16.03
C ILE A 34 -28.22 1.21 -17.11
N GLU A 35 -29.53 1.42 -16.99
CA GLU A 35 -30.39 2.12 -17.96
C GLU A 35 -30.49 3.63 -17.68
N ALA A 36 -29.77 4.14 -16.66
CA ALA A 36 -29.80 5.57 -16.32
C ALA A 36 -29.37 6.44 -17.51
N PRO A 37 -29.98 7.62 -17.68
CA PRO A 37 -29.62 8.54 -18.76
C PRO A 37 -28.17 9.04 -18.63
N LEU A 38 -27.65 9.60 -19.75
CA LEU A 38 -26.30 10.18 -19.81
C LEU A 38 -26.25 11.51 -19.07
N ARG A 39 -26.10 11.45 -17.74
CA ARG A 39 -25.97 12.60 -16.85
C ARG A 39 -25.21 12.21 -15.58
N PRO A 40 -24.68 13.17 -14.80
CA PRO A 40 -24.01 12.87 -13.54
C PRO A 40 -24.90 12.08 -12.57
N SER A 41 -24.35 11.01 -12.02
CA SER A 41 -25.04 10.15 -11.04
C SER A 41 -24.08 9.54 -10.04
N LEU A 42 -24.51 9.43 -8.78
CA LEU A 42 -23.81 8.74 -7.72
C LEU A 42 -24.52 7.43 -7.40
N VAL A 43 -23.77 6.34 -7.33
CA VAL A 43 -24.26 5.02 -6.93
C VAL A 43 -23.64 4.68 -5.57
N VAL A 44 -24.45 4.68 -4.54
CA VAL A 44 -24.08 4.23 -3.19
C VAL A 44 -24.32 2.73 -3.10
N ALA A 45 -23.25 1.96 -3.02
CA ALA A 45 -23.30 0.53 -3.22
C ALA A 45 -22.49 -0.21 -2.16
N GLY A 46 -23.14 -0.86 -1.21
CA GLY A 46 -22.48 -1.56 -0.12
C GLY A 46 -21.64 -2.76 -0.53
N ALA A 47 -21.05 -3.43 0.45
CA ALA A 47 -20.22 -4.61 0.22
C ALA A 47 -21.00 -5.72 -0.50
N GLY A 48 -20.40 -6.30 -1.53
CA GLY A 48 -21.01 -7.41 -2.26
C GLY A 48 -22.21 -7.05 -3.14
N SER A 49 -22.59 -5.77 -3.28
CA SER A 49 -23.77 -5.36 -4.08
C SER A 49 -23.57 -5.42 -5.59
N GLY A 50 -22.40 -5.87 -6.07
CA GLY A 50 -22.12 -5.98 -7.49
C GLY A 50 -21.75 -4.67 -8.16
N LYS A 51 -21.05 -3.76 -7.46
CA LYS A 51 -20.54 -2.47 -7.99
C LYS A 51 -19.93 -2.59 -9.37
N THR A 52 -18.82 -3.29 -9.48
CA THR A 52 -18.05 -3.47 -10.72
C THR A 52 -18.85 -4.23 -11.79
N GLU A 53 -19.72 -5.14 -11.36
CA GLU A 53 -20.65 -5.88 -12.24
C GLU A 53 -21.66 -4.93 -12.91
N THR A 54 -22.28 -4.06 -12.13
CA THR A 54 -23.24 -3.06 -12.60
C THR A 54 -22.58 -2.04 -13.53
N MET A 55 -21.35 -1.62 -13.21
CA MET A 55 -20.55 -0.73 -14.05
C MET A 55 -20.25 -1.35 -15.42
N ALA A 56 -19.76 -2.60 -15.43
CA ALA A 56 -19.49 -3.32 -16.68
C ALA A 56 -20.76 -3.50 -17.51
N ALA A 57 -21.89 -3.83 -16.87
CA ALA A 57 -23.19 -3.98 -17.55
C ALA A 57 -23.67 -2.64 -18.14
N ARG A 58 -23.44 -1.51 -17.43
CA ARG A 58 -23.76 -0.18 -17.95
C ARG A 58 -22.96 0.15 -19.21
N VAL A 59 -21.64 -0.11 -19.23
CA VAL A 59 -20.83 0.08 -20.44
C VAL A 59 -21.38 -0.75 -21.61
N VAL A 60 -21.64 -2.03 -21.37
CA VAL A 60 -22.18 -2.93 -22.40
C VAL A 60 -23.52 -2.44 -22.92
N TRP A 61 -24.41 -1.96 -22.03
CA TRP A 61 -25.71 -1.42 -22.40
C TRP A 61 -25.61 -0.14 -23.23
N LEU A 62 -24.72 0.79 -22.84
CA LEU A 62 -24.49 2.05 -23.55
C LEU A 62 -23.96 1.79 -24.98
N VAL A 63 -23.00 0.89 -25.11
CA VAL A 63 -22.40 0.53 -26.41
C VAL A 63 -23.42 -0.24 -27.26
N ALA A 64 -24.11 -1.22 -26.69
CA ALA A 64 -25.11 -2.03 -27.40
C ALA A 64 -26.26 -1.20 -27.99
N ASN A 65 -26.61 -0.10 -27.32
CA ASN A 65 -27.69 0.80 -27.78
C ASN A 65 -27.16 1.96 -28.65
N GLY A 66 -25.87 1.98 -29.01
CA GLY A 66 -25.28 2.99 -29.87
C GLY A 66 -25.18 4.39 -29.25
N LEU A 67 -25.26 4.48 -27.91
CA LEU A 67 -25.18 5.75 -27.20
C LEU A 67 -23.74 6.28 -27.12
N VAL A 68 -22.77 5.39 -27.07
CA VAL A 68 -21.33 5.70 -27.09
C VAL A 68 -20.56 4.60 -27.82
N ALA A 69 -19.41 4.95 -28.42
CA ALA A 69 -18.44 3.97 -28.89
C ALA A 69 -17.57 3.49 -27.70
N PRO A 70 -17.00 2.26 -27.75
CA PRO A 70 -16.20 1.73 -26.64
C PRO A 70 -15.08 2.66 -26.20
N GLU A 71 -14.31 3.24 -27.13
CA GLU A 71 -13.19 4.16 -26.89
C GLU A 71 -13.60 5.51 -26.31
N GLN A 72 -14.89 5.86 -26.37
CA GLN A 72 -15.45 7.05 -25.74
C GLN A 72 -15.82 6.86 -24.25
N VAL A 73 -15.52 5.68 -23.71
CA VAL A 73 -15.75 5.36 -22.29
C VAL A 73 -14.43 5.41 -21.54
N LEU A 74 -14.37 6.27 -20.51
CA LEU A 74 -13.28 6.31 -19.53
C LEU A 74 -13.72 5.58 -18.26
N GLY A 75 -12.98 4.56 -17.84
CA GLY A 75 -13.15 3.87 -16.55
C GLY A 75 -11.95 4.13 -15.65
N LEU A 76 -12.17 4.68 -14.45
CA LEU A 76 -11.10 4.88 -13.46
C LEU A 76 -11.34 4.01 -12.24
N THR A 77 -10.30 3.29 -11.83
CA THR A 77 -10.33 2.39 -10.66
C THR A 77 -9.13 2.63 -9.75
N PHE A 78 -9.15 2.04 -8.55
CA PHE A 78 -8.08 2.27 -7.57
C PHE A 78 -6.83 1.41 -7.84
N THR A 79 -6.98 0.19 -8.38
CA THR A 79 -5.86 -0.74 -8.59
C THR A 79 -5.70 -1.17 -10.04
N ARG A 80 -4.46 -1.44 -10.48
CA ARG A 80 -4.14 -1.98 -11.81
C ARG A 80 -4.89 -3.28 -12.10
N LYS A 81 -5.01 -4.16 -11.09
CA LYS A 81 -5.76 -5.42 -11.20
C LYS A 81 -7.23 -5.16 -11.51
N ALA A 82 -7.90 -4.28 -10.74
CA ALA A 82 -9.29 -3.93 -10.96
C ALA A 82 -9.52 -3.30 -12.34
N ALA A 83 -8.59 -2.46 -12.83
CA ALA A 83 -8.64 -1.88 -14.16
C ALA A 83 -8.57 -2.97 -15.25
N GLY A 84 -7.63 -3.91 -15.13
CA GLY A 84 -7.51 -5.04 -16.04
C GLY A 84 -8.74 -5.93 -16.05
N GLU A 85 -9.28 -6.28 -14.88
CA GLU A 85 -10.47 -7.10 -14.72
C GLU A 85 -11.72 -6.44 -15.32
N LEU A 86 -11.91 -5.13 -15.08
CA LEU A 86 -13.05 -4.40 -15.66
C LEU A 86 -12.96 -4.34 -17.17
N SER A 87 -11.80 -4.01 -17.73
CA SER A 87 -11.56 -3.96 -19.18
C SER A 87 -11.83 -5.31 -19.84
N GLU A 88 -11.28 -6.40 -19.28
CA GLU A 88 -11.46 -7.74 -19.82
C GLU A 88 -12.93 -8.22 -19.72
N ARG A 89 -13.60 -7.88 -18.62
CA ARG A 89 -15.01 -8.21 -18.40
C ARG A 89 -15.92 -7.54 -19.42
N VAL A 90 -15.72 -6.24 -19.66
CA VAL A 90 -16.47 -5.50 -20.68
C VAL A 90 -16.20 -6.08 -22.07
N ARG A 91 -14.94 -6.30 -22.43
CA ARG A 91 -14.56 -6.88 -23.71
C ARG A 91 -15.20 -8.24 -23.96
N ARG A 92 -15.11 -9.15 -23.01
CA ARG A 92 -15.69 -10.49 -23.08
C ARG A 92 -17.21 -10.45 -23.29
N ARG A 93 -17.89 -9.53 -22.58
CA ARG A 93 -19.35 -9.37 -22.71
C ARG A 93 -19.77 -8.77 -24.03
N LEU A 94 -19.09 -7.78 -24.53
CA LEU A 94 -19.36 -7.22 -25.85
C LEU A 94 -19.20 -8.28 -26.94
N ARG A 95 -18.16 -9.09 -26.90
CA ARG A 95 -17.97 -10.23 -27.83
C ARG A 95 -19.08 -11.29 -27.70
N ALA A 96 -19.49 -11.61 -26.47
CA ALA A 96 -20.59 -12.54 -26.24
C ALA A 96 -21.90 -11.99 -26.78
N LEU A 97 -22.17 -10.69 -26.55
CA LEU A 97 -23.39 -10.02 -27.03
C LEU A 97 -23.47 -10.06 -28.57
N VAL A 98 -22.40 -9.69 -29.26
CA VAL A 98 -22.37 -9.70 -30.75
C VAL A 98 -22.67 -11.09 -31.28
N ARG A 99 -21.99 -12.12 -30.74
CA ARG A 99 -22.18 -13.51 -31.16
C ARG A 99 -23.61 -14.00 -30.91
N SER A 100 -24.15 -13.74 -29.71
CA SER A 100 -25.50 -14.21 -29.36
C SER A 100 -26.58 -13.44 -30.08
N ALA A 101 -26.44 -12.13 -30.28
CA ALA A 101 -27.35 -11.31 -31.06
C ALA A 101 -27.39 -11.77 -32.52
N ALA A 102 -26.27 -12.07 -33.15
CA ALA A 102 -26.22 -12.62 -34.49
C ALA A 102 -26.87 -13.99 -34.59
N ALA A 103 -26.67 -14.89 -33.61
CA ALA A 103 -27.28 -16.21 -33.56
C ALA A 103 -28.81 -16.17 -33.37
N GLU A 104 -29.34 -15.20 -32.61
CA GLU A 104 -30.76 -15.02 -32.36
C GLU A 104 -31.42 -14.05 -33.38
N GLY A 105 -30.68 -13.49 -34.33
CA GLY A 105 -31.21 -12.53 -35.30
C GLY A 105 -31.68 -11.21 -34.68
N VAL A 106 -31.11 -10.83 -33.54
CA VAL A 106 -31.40 -9.58 -32.84
C VAL A 106 -30.56 -8.45 -33.44
N PRO A 107 -31.19 -7.42 -34.05
CA PRO A 107 -30.43 -6.30 -34.60
C PRO A 107 -29.83 -5.47 -33.48
N LEU A 108 -28.53 -5.26 -33.52
CA LEU A 108 -27.86 -4.29 -32.65
C LEU A 108 -27.93 -2.91 -33.34
N PRO A 109 -28.36 -1.84 -32.65
CA PRO A 109 -28.40 -0.48 -33.19
C PRO A 109 -27.02 0.02 -33.68
N THR A 110 -25.96 -0.45 -33.06
CA THR A 110 -24.59 -0.37 -33.57
C THR A 110 -24.43 -1.52 -34.54
N GLY A 111 -24.29 -1.26 -35.85
CA GLY A 111 -24.01 -2.33 -36.82
C GLY A 111 -22.87 -3.25 -36.36
N ALA A 112 -22.82 -4.48 -36.86
CA ALA A 112 -21.82 -5.49 -36.52
C ALA A 112 -20.36 -4.98 -36.66
N ASP A 113 -20.15 -3.96 -37.50
CA ASP A 113 -18.85 -3.33 -37.77
C ASP A 113 -18.32 -2.40 -36.66
N VAL A 114 -19.13 -2.04 -35.66
CA VAL A 114 -18.74 -1.09 -34.61
C VAL A 114 -18.05 -1.77 -33.41
N VAL A 115 -18.13 -3.09 -33.30
CA VAL A 115 -17.34 -3.85 -32.35
C VAL A 115 -16.12 -4.40 -33.06
N ASP A 116 -15.31 -3.50 -33.59
CA ASP A 116 -13.95 -3.83 -34.05
C ASP A 116 -13.23 -4.57 -32.90
N GLU A 117 -12.53 -5.66 -33.24
CA GLU A 117 -11.77 -6.44 -32.25
C GLU A 117 -10.75 -5.59 -31.47
N LEU A 118 -10.43 -4.42 -32.00
CA LEU A 118 -9.46 -3.46 -31.44
C LEU A 118 -10.10 -2.34 -30.61
N ALA A 119 -11.40 -2.06 -30.75
CA ALA A 119 -12.09 -1.00 -30.01
C ALA A 119 -12.27 -1.39 -28.53
N ARG A 120 -11.67 -0.64 -27.60
CA ARG A 120 -11.67 -0.92 -26.16
C ARG A 120 -12.01 0.31 -25.35
N PRO A 121 -12.77 0.17 -24.23
CA PRO A 121 -12.86 1.23 -23.25
C PRO A 121 -11.47 1.58 -22.71
N HIS A 122 -11.23 2.86 -22.45
CA HIS A 122 -10.03 3.29 -21.77
C HIS A 122 -10.24 3.06 -20.26
N VAL A 123 -9.62 2.03 -19.71
CA VAL A 123 -9.70 1.70 -18.28
C VAL A 123 -8.32 1.76 -17.68
N SER A 124 -8.15 2.58 -16.64
CA SER A 124 -6.87 2.79 -15.95
C SER A 124 -7.05 3.09 -14.48
N THR A 125 -5.95 3.21 -13.74
CA THR A 125 -6.01 3.75 -12.37
C THR A 125 -6.05 5.27 -12.40
N TYR A 126 -6.56 5.90 -11.33
CA TYR A 126 -6.57 7.37 -11.18
C TYR A 126 -5.16 7.97 -11.40
N HIS A 127 -4.13 7.36 -10.80
CA HIS A 127 -2.74 7.81 -10.96
C HIS A 127 -2.22 7.64 -12.39
N ALA A 128 -2.49 6.50 -13.04
CA ALA A 128 -2.04 6.28 -14.40
C ALA A 128 -2.69 7.26 -15.39
N TYR A 129 -3.96 7.60 -15.16
CA TYR A 129 -4.66 8.61 -15.95
C TYR A 129 -4.08 10.01 -15.72
N ALA A 130 -3.82 10.39 -14.46
CA ALA A 130 -3.15 11.66 -14.14
C ALA A 130 -1.76 11.74 -14.77
N ALA A 131 -0.98 10.65 -14.68
CA ALA A 131 0.35 10.55 -15.32
C ALA A 131 0.29 10.72 -16.84
N SER A 132 -0.72 10.12 -17.52
CA SER A 132 -0.88 10.30 -18.97
C SER A 132 -1.16 11.76 -19.34
N LEU A 133 -2.01 12.46 -18.58
CA LEU A 133 -2.27 13.88 -18.78
C LEU A 133 -1.02 14.74 -18.61
N VAL A 134 -0.22 14.46 -17.57
CA VAL A 134 1.05 15.17 -17.35
C VAL A 134 2.01 14.93 -18.52
N THR A 135 2.13 13.68 -18.98
CA THR A 135 3.02 13.33 -20.11
C THR A 135 2.56 14.00 -21.42
N ASP A 136 1.26 13.93 -21.73
CA ASP A 136 0.69 14.49 -22.97
C ASP A 136 0.80 16.02 -23.01
N HIS A 137 0.84 16.68 -21.85
CA HIS A 137 0.89 18.13 -21.70
C HIS A 137 2.14 18.64 -20.97
N ALA A 138 3.20 17.85 -20.87
CA ALA A 138 4.40 18.14 -20.09
C ALA A 138 5.01 19.51 -20.40
N LEU A 139 5.13 19.85 -21.69
CA LEU A 139 5.66 21.17 -22.14
C LEU A 139 4.83 22.36 -21.64
N ARG A 140 3.52 22.20 -21.49
CA ARG A 140 2.64 23.26 -20.93
C ARG A 140 2.86 23.47 -19.44
N LEU A 141 3.31 22.42 -18.76
CA LEU A 141 3.63 22.43 -17.32
C LEU A 141 5.07 22.84 -17.04
N GLY A 142 5.92 23.00 -18.08
CA GLY A 142 7.35 23.20 -17.91
C GLY A 142 8.04 21.98 -17.29
N VAL A 143 7.54 20.78 -17.59
CA VAL A 143 8.07 19.49 -17.12
C VAL A 143 8.63 18.75 -18.32
N GLU A 144 9.74 18.03 -18.13
CA GLU A 144 10.31 17.16 -19.15
C GLU A 144 9.39 15.95 -19.41
N PRO A 145 9.01 15.65 -20.67
CA PRO A 145 8.13 14.51 -20.96
C PRO A 145 8.67 13.16 -20.49
N GLY A 146 10.00 13.04 -20.40
CA GLY A 146 10.70 11.85 -19.89
C GLY A 146 11.08 11.94 -18.41
N ALA A 147 10.45 12.82 -17.62
CA ALA A 147 10.76 12.98 -16.21
C ALA A 147 10.71 11.63 -15.46
N ARG A 148 11.74 11.38 -14.66
CA ARG A 148 11.90 10.14 -13.91
C ARG A 148 10.92 10.08 -12.74
N LEU A 149 10.23 8.94 -12.58
CA LEU A 149 9.39 8.69 -11.42
C LEU A 149 10.25 8.18 -10.25
N LEU A 150 10.21 8.89 -9.12
CA LEU A 150 10.93 8.51 -7.91
C LEU A 150 10.08 7.57 -7.06
N GLY A 151 10.62 6.39 -6.73
CA GLY A 151 10.11 5.53 -5.65
C GLY A 151 10.42 6.14 -4.28
N GLU A 152 9.82 5.60 -3.21
CA GLU A 152 9.94 6.15 -1.86
C GLU A 152 11.39 6.16 -1.35
N ALA A 153 12.19 5.15 -1.67
CA ALA A 153 13.61 5.10 -1.31
C ALA A 153 14.44 6.22 -1.98
N ALA A 154 14.18 6.49 -3.27
CA ALA A 154 14.85 7.58 -3.98
C ALA A 154 14.42 8.96 -3.47
N GLN A 155 13.14 9.12 -3.14
CA GLN A 155 12.62 10.32 -2.48
C GLN A 155 13.32 10.54 -1.13
N TRP A 156 13.46 9.47 -0.34
CA TRP A 156 14.12 9.53 0.96
C TRP A 156 15.60 9.93 0.83
N GLN A 157 16.33 9.35 -0.13
CA GLN A 157 17.71 9.72 -0.38
C GLN A 157 17.86 11.20 -0.76
N LEU A 158 16.98 11.70 -1.64
CA LEU A 158 16.99 13.11 -2.03
C LEU A 158 16.68 14.02 -0.84
N ALA A 159 15.68 13.68 -0.02
CA ALA A 159 15.34 14.42 1.18
C ALA A 159 16.45 14.38 2.23
N SER A 160 17.14 13.24 2.40
CA SER A 160 18.32 13.12 3.27
C SER A 160 19.45 14.05 2.83
N GLN A 161 19.75 14.10 1.53
CA GLN A 161 20.74 15.03 0.98
C GLN A 161 20.37 16.50 1.23
N VAL A 162 19.08 16.85 1.15
CA VAL A 162 18.60 18.19 1.47
C VAL A 162 18.86 18.51 2.94
N VAL A 163 18.45 17.62 3.86
CA VAL A 163 18.60 17.82 5.31
C VAL A 163 20.07 17.89 5.70
N GLU A 164 20.92 16.98 5.20
CA GLU A 164 22.35 16.92 5.52
C GLU A 164 23.15 18.12 4.97
N SER A 165 22.73 18.67 3.81
CA SER A 165 23.37 19.85 3.21
C SER A 165 22.79 21.18 3.68
N TRP A 166 21.77 21.16 4.57
CA TRP A 166 21.10 22.37 5.03
C TRP A 166 22.00 23.22 5.92
N ALA A 167 22.23 24.46 5.54
CA ALA A 167 23.11 25.38 6.28
C ALA A 167 22.36 26.24 7.32
N GLY A 168 21.02 26.23 7.30
CA GLY A 168 20.20 27.01 8.23
C GLY A 168 19.99 26.31 9.57
N ASP A 169 19.71 27.07 10.63
CA ASP A 169 19.29 26.51 11.91
C ASP A 169 17.82 26.10 11.87
N LEU A 170 17.53 24.85 12.20
CA LEU A 170 16.18 24.32 12.29
C LEU A 170 15.57 24.48 13.70
N ASP A 171 16.42 24.78 14.69
CA ASP A 171 16.01 24.88 16.10
C ASP A 171 15.07 23.74 16.52
N THR A 172 15.53 22.51 16.28
CA THR A 172 14.80 21.29 16.60
C THR A 172 15.71 20.29 17.31
N SER A 173 15.12 19.54 18.24
CA SER A 173 15.79 18.41 18.90
C SER A 173 15.52 17.07 18.20
N ALA A 174 14.80 17.07 17.08
CA ALA A 174 14.46 15.86 16.35
C ALA A 174 15.71 15.24 15.69
N ALA A 175 15.76 13.92 15.64
CA ALA A 175 16.78 13.21 14.90
C ALA A 175 16.69 13.53 13.39
N THR A 176 17.83 13.51 12.69
CA THR A 176 17.91 13.79 11.25
C THR A 176 16.91 12.95 10.45
N SER A 177 16.77 11.66 10.77
CA SER A 177 15.78 10.78 10.12
C SER A 177 14.33 11.27 10.31
N THR A 178 13.98 11.78 11.48
CA THR A 178 12.66 12.36 11.76
C THR A 178 12.41 13.62 10.94
N VAL A 179 13.45 14.44 10.73
CA VAL A 179 13.35 15.63 9.88
C VAL A 179 13.19 15.24 8.42
N VAL A 180 13.92 14.23 7.92
CA VAL A 180 13.77 13.69 6.57
C VAL A 180 12.34 13.19 6.35
N ASP A 181 11.81 12.44 7.30
CA ASP A 181 10.41 11.95 7.25
C ASP A 181 9.40 13.09 7.23
N ALA A 182 9.66 14.14 8.00
CA ALA A 182 8.80 15.30 8.03
C ALA A 182 8.80 16.06 6.69
N VAL A 183 9.96 16.19 6.05
CA VAL A 183 10.09 16.80 4.71
C VAL A 183 9.24 16.04 3.69
N LEU A 184 9.36 14.71 3.66
CA LEU A 184 8.60 13.86 2.73
C LEU A 184 7.10 13.91 3.01
N ALA A 185 6.70 13.77 4.27
CA ALA A 185 5.30 13.78 4.68
C ALA A 185 4.63 15.13 4.37
N LEU A 186 5.28 16.26 4.68
CA LEU A 186 4.78 17.59 4.34
C LEU A 186 4.74 17.81 2.83
N SER A 187 5.78 17.40 2.07
CA SER A 187 5.75 17.52 0.62
C SER A 187 4.56 16.77 0.01
N GLY A 188 4.35 15.51 0.41
CA GLY A 188 3.21 14.73 -0.05
C GLY A 188 1.86 15.35 0.34
N ALA A 189 1.73 15.82 1.59
CA ALA A 189 0.50 16.49 2.03
C ALA A 189 0.22 17.80 1.27
N LEU A 190 1.26 18.57 0.93
CA LEU A 190 1.11 19.78 0.13
C LEU A 190 0.66 19.47 -1.30
N ASP A 191 1.16 18.40 -1.91
CA ASP A 191 0.72 17.97 -3.24
C ASP A 191 -0.71 17.46 -3.22
N GLU A 192 -1.04 16.66 -2.20
CA GLU A 192 -2.40 16.14 -2.00
C GLU A 192 -3.45 17.25 -1.83
N HIS A 193 -3.09 18.33 -1.13
CA HIS A 193 -4.01 19.46 -0.88
C HIS A 193 -3.78 20.66 -1.80
N LEU A 194 -2.97 20.51 -2.85
CA LEU A 194 -2.66 21.51 -3.89
C LEU A 194 -2.14 22.84 -3.31
N LEU A 195 -1.34 22.76 -2.25
CA LEU A 195 -0.73 23.90 -1.56
C LEU A 195 0.72 24.09 -1.98
N ASP A 196 1.18 25.33 -1.98
CA ASP A 196 2.62 25.62 -2.04
C ASP A 196 3.21 25.80 -0.62
N PRO A 197 4.53 25.55 -0.43
CA PRO A 197 5.17 25.69 0.88
C PRO A 197 5.00 27.07 1.52
N ALA A 198 5.00 28.14 0.73
CA ALA A 198 4.85 29.50 1.25
C ALA A 198 3.42 29.77 1.73
N ALA A 199 2.40 29.26 1.04
CA ALA A 199 1.01 29.36 1.48
C ALA A 199 0.79 28.56 2.78
N ALA A 200 1.35 27.36 2.86
CA ALA A 200 1.30 26.54 4.08
C ALA A 200 1.98 27.24 5.27
N ARG A 201 3.16 27.84 5.04
CA ARG A 201 3.87 28.63 6.07
C ARG A 201 2.98 29.76 6.60
N ARG A 202 2.44 30.60 5.71
CA ARG A 202 1.54 31.70 6.12
C ARG A 202 0.33 31.20 6.90
N GLY A 203 -0.24 30.05 6.50
CA GLY A 203 -1.33 29.42 7.23
C GLY A 203 -0.94 28.95 8.63
N ILE A 204 0.25 28.35 8.79
CA ILE A 204 0.78 27.96 10.11
C ILE A 204 1.06 29.19 10.97
N GLU A 205 1.67 30.23 10.42
CA GLU A 205 1.95 31.49 11.13
C GLU A 205 0.64 32.17 11.60
N ALA A 206 -0.40 32.11 10.80
CA ALA A 206 -1.73 32.62 11.19
C ALA A 206 -2.32 31.81 12.37
N LEU A 207 -2.22 30.46 12.33
CA LEU A 207 -2.64 29.61 13.45
C LEU A 207 -1.87 29.91 14.74
N VAL A 208 -0.56 30.13 14.64
CA VAL A 208 0.26 30.52 15.80
C VAL A 208 -0.19 31.88 16.35
N ALA A 209 -0.41 32.86 15.48
CA ALA A 209 -0.89 34.18 15.89
C ALA A 209 -2.27 34.11 16.60
N ASP A 210 -3.19 33.27 16.11
CA ASP A 210 -4.49 33.05 16.75
C ASP A 210 -4.36 32.44 18.14
N LEU A 211 -3.47 31.46 18.31
CA LEU A 211 -3.19 30.80 19.60
C LEU A 211 -2.56 31.78 20.61
N GLU A 212 -1.63 32.63 20.17
CA GLU A 212 -0.94 33.64 20.98
C GLU A 212 -1.83 34.84 21.33
N ALA A 213 -2.82 35.14 20.49
CA ALA A 213 -3.78 36.23 20.72
C ALA A 213 -4.79 35.92 21.85
N THR A 214 -4.79 34.69 22.38
CA THR A 214 -5.71 34.31 23.47
C THR A 214 -5.50 35.19 24.71
N PRO A 215 -6.53 35.87 25.22
CA PRO A 215 -6.42 36.70 26.40
C PRO A 215 -5.92 35.98 27.64
N ALA A 216 -5.12 36.64 28.46
CA ALA A 216 -4.58 36.04 29.70
C ALA A 216 -5.67 35.70 30.75
N GLY A 217 -6.91 36.15 30.53
CA GLY A 217 -8.03 35.92 31.45
C GLY A 217 -8.02 36.77 32.71
N THR A 218 -9.00 36.54 33.59
CA THR A 218 -9.09 37.23 34.86
C THR A 218 -9.26 36.21 35.99
N PRO A 219 -8.29 36.02 36.93
CA PRO A 219 -6.96 36.70 36.97
C PRO A 219 -6.06 36.22 35.81
N PRO A 220 -5.08 37.07 35.40
CA PRO A 220 -4.16 36.72 34.30
C PRO A 220 -3.39 35.43 34.56
N ARG A 221 -3.34 34.56 33.59
CA ARG A 221 -2.59 33.28 33.61
C ARG A 221 -1.76 33.13 32.34
N ALA A 222 -0.59 32.55 32.51
CA ALA A 222 0.22 32.11 31.36
C ALA A 222 -0.45 30.99 30.59
N PRO A 223 -0.21 30.85 29.28
CA PRO A 223 -0.67 29.70 28.50
C PRO A 223 -0.26 28.37 29.14
N TYR A 224 -1.15 27.39 29.09
CA TYR A 224 -0.84 26.01 29.56
C TYR A 224 0.28 25.40 28.72
N ALA A 225 1.02 24.44 29.31
CA ALA A 225 2.13 23.76 28.64
C ALA A 225 1.70 23.21 27.27
N LYS A 226 0.57 22.50 27.17
CA LYS A 226 0.05 21.94 25.91
C LYS A 226 -0.20 22.96 24.80
N VAL A 227 -0.51 24.24 25.16
CA VAL A 227 -0.65 25.33 24.17
C VAL A 227 0.72 25.80 23.72
N ARG A 228 1.66 25.98 24.67
CA ARG A 228 3.04 26.38 24.33
C ARG A 228 3.73 25.31 23.47
N ASP A 229 3.53 24.03 23.81
CA ASP A 229 4.09 22.90 23.05
C ASP A 229 3.53 22.85 21.62
N LEU A 230 2.22 23.16 21.46
CA LEU A 230 1.62 23.27 20.13
C LEU A 230 2.20 24.43 19.33
N VAL A 231 2.33 25.63 19.93
CA VAL A 231 2.95 26.79 19.26
C VAL A 231 4.39 26.48 18.84
N ALA A 232 5.18 25.89 19.74
CA ALA A 232 6.56 25.46 19.42
C ALA A 232 6.58 24.47 18.25
N SER A 233 5.74 23.43 18.29
CA SER A 233 5.64 22.42 17.23
C SER A 233 5.22 22.99 15.88
N LEU A 234 4.30 23.98 15.87
CA LEU A 234 3.92 24.68 14.65
C LEU A 234 5.08 25.53 14.11
N GLY A 235 5.82 26.20 14.97
CA GLY A 235 7.02 26.96 14.61
C GLY A 235 8.09 26.06 13.99
N GLU A 236 8.34 24.89 14.54
CA GLU A 236 9.26 23.91 13.95
C GLU A 236 8.80 23.46 12.55
N ARG A 237 7.51 23.16 12.37
CA ARG A 237 6.95 22.80 11.05
C ARG A 237 7.11 23.91 10.02
N ALA A 238 6.90 25.17 10.44
CA ALA A 238 7.09 26.31 9.55
C ALA A 238 8.54 26.38 9.03
N ARG A 239 9.55 26.01 9.85
CA ARG A 239 10.94 25.95 9.42
C ARG A 239 11.23 24.76 8.51
N VAL A 240 10.61 23.59 8.75
CA VAL A 240 10.74 22.43 7.86
C VAL A 240 10.21 22.71 6.46
N LEU A 241 9.27 23.64 6.30
CA LEU A 241 8.76 24.00 4.97
C LEU A 241 9.83 24.65 4.06
N ASP A 242 10.93 25.18 4.62
CA ASP A 242 12.05 25.65 3.80
C ASP A 242 12.81 24.48 3.18
N LEU A 243 13.01 23.41 3.97
CA LEU A 243 13.57 22.14 3.47
C LEU A 243 12.67 21.51 2.40
N VAL A 244 11.35 21.55 2.60
CA VAL A 244 10.38 21.08 1.60
C VAL A 244 10.51 21.88 0.30
N ALA A 245 10.70 23.19 0.38
CA ALA A 245 10.87 24.04 -0.80
C ALA A 245 12.17 23.68 -1.55
N ASP A 246 13.28 23.45 -0.84
CA ASP A 246 14.56 23.00 -1.43
C ASP A 246 14.45 21.58 -2.01
N TYR A 247 13.82 20.64 -1.30
CA TYR A 247 13.54 19.30 -1.79
C TYR A 247 12.80 19.32 -3.14
N ARG A 248 11.71 20.10 -3.23
CA ARG A 248 10.95 20.26 -4.45
C ARG A 248 11.75 20.95 -5.57
N ALA A 249 12.62 21.90 -5.22
CA ALA A 249 13.51 22.55 -6.19
C ALA A 249 14.53 21.56 -6.75
N ARG A 250 15.20 20.75 -5.91
CA ARG A 250 16.15 19.72 -6.35
C ARG A 250 15.48 18.63 -7.17
N LYS A 251 14.28 18.18 -6.77
CA LYS A 251 13.49 17.20 -7.51
C LYS A 251 13.21 17.69 -8.95
N ARG A 252 12.79 18.94 -9.11
CA ARG A 252 12.57 19.57 -10.43
C ARG A 252 13.87 19.75 -11.21
N ALA A 253 14.96 20.16 -10.56
CA ALA A 253 16.25 20.32 -11.22
C ALA A 253 16.84 19.00 -11.72
N ALA A 254 16.42 17.85 -11.13
CA ALA A 254 16.78 16.50 -11.55
C ALA A 254 15.75 15.88 -12.52
N ASP A 255 14.86 16.67 -13.12
CA ASP A 255 13.77 16.22 -13.99
C ASP A 255 13.02 15.00 -13.44
N SER A 256 12.70 15.07 -12.15
CA SER A 256 12.11 13.96 -11.41
C SER A 256 10.75 14.34 -10.82
N LEU A 257 9.83 13.39 -10.82
CA LEU A 257 8.49 13.50 -10.24
C LEU A 257 8.25 12.31 -9.30
N ASP A 258 7.36 12.48 -8.34
CA ASP A 258 6.75 11.37 -7.61
C ASP A 258 5.25 11.21 -7.96
N PHE A 259 4.59 10.24 -7.34
CA PHE A 259 3.16 9.99 -7.59
C PHE A 259 2.27 11.16 -7.15
N GLY A 260 2.64 11.88 -6.09
CA GLY A 260 1.94 13.08 -5.62
C GLY A 260 2.03 14.21 -6.64
N ASP A 261 3.25 14.47 -7.16
CA ASP A 261 3.45 15.47 -8.21
C ASP A 261 2.59 15.20 -9.44
N GLN A 262 2.52 13.94 -9.91
CA GLN A 262 1.73 13.60 -11.10
C GLN A 262 0.26 14.00 -10.95
N VAL A 263 -0.34 13.70 -9.79
CA VAL A 263 -1.74 14.06 -9.53
C VAL A 263 -1.91 15.56 -9.34
N ALA A 264 -1.01 16.21 -8.59
CA ALA A 264 -1.05 17.66 -8.34
C ALA A 264 -0.88 18.47 -9.62
N LEU A 265 0.07 18.08 -10.47
CA LEU A 265 0.31 18.71 -11.77
C LEU A 265 -0.88 18.53 -12.72
N ALA A 266 -1.45 17.31 -12.80
CA ALA A 266 -2.64 17.06 -13.60
C ALA A 266 -3.84 17.90 -13.13
N ALA A 267 -4.03 18.02 -11.79
CA ALA A 267 -5.10 18.85 -11.23
C ALA A 267 -4.92 20.34 -11.54
N ARG A 268 -3.68 20.85 -11.44
CA ARG A 268 -3.35 22.23 -11.82
C ARG A 268 -3.55 22.47 -13.33
N LEU A 269 -3.06 21.55 -14.16
CA LEU A 269 -3.26 21.59 -15.61
C LEU A 269 -4.73 21.69 -15.98
N ALA A 270 -5.55 20.77 -15.44
CA ALA A 270 -6.99 20.75 -15.74
C ALA A 270 -7.73 22.01 -15.27
N ARG A 271 -7.28 22.59 -14.15
CA ARG A 271 -7.86 23.83 -13.59
C ARG A 271 -7.43 25.08 -14.38
N ASP A 272 -6.13 25.17 -14.72
CA ASP A 272 -5.51 26.39 -15.25
C ASP A 272 -5.56 26.43 -16.80
N VAL A 273 -5.82 25.29 -17.48
CA VAL A 273 -5.91 25.14 -18.92
C VAL A 273 -7.25 24.50 -19.33
N PRO A 274 -8.32 25.28 -19.47
CA PRO A 274 -9.68 24.79 -19.77
C PRO A 274 -9.81 23.95 -21.05
N GLU A 275 -8.91 24.15 -22.01
CA GLU A 275 -8.87 23.43 -23.28
C GLU A 275 -8.56 21.93 -23.06
N VAL A 276 -7.78 21.59 -22.03
CA VAL A 276 -7.52 20.19 -21.68
C VAL A 276 -8.82 19.51 -21.26
N GLY A 277 -9.59 20.15 -20.40
CA GLY A 277 -10.91 19.62 -19.99
C GLY A 277 -11.88 19.52 -21.18
N ALA A 278 -11.84 20.44 -22.14
CA ALA A 278 -12.67 20.36 -23.33
C ALA A 278 -12.25 19.17 -24.20
N ALA A 279 -10.95 18.97 -24.44
CA ALA A 279 -10.43 17.87 -25.24
C ALA A 279 -10.77 16.50 -24.60
N GLU A 280 -10.64 16.38 -23.27
CA GLU A 280 -10.97 15.14 -22.57
C GLU A 280 -12.48 14.84 -22.58
N ARG A 281 -13.35 15.85 -22.52
CA ARG A 281 -14.81 15.65 -22.68
C ARG A 281 -15.22 15.29 -24.11
N ASP A 282 -14.51 15.77 -25.13
CA ASP A 282 -14.72 15.37 -26.52
C ASP A 282 -14.24 13.95 -26.77
N ARG A 283 -13.14 13.54 -26.13
CA ARG A 283 -12.59 12.19 -26.20
C ARG A 283 -13.46 11.18 -25.46
N PHE A 284 -13.88 11.51 -24.26
CA PHE A 284 -14.64 10.61 -23.39
C PHE A 284 -16.06 11.16 -23.14
N ARG A 285 -17.04 10.54 -23.78
CA ARG A 285 -18.45 10.93 -23.62
C ARG A 285 -19.09 10.41 -22.32
N VAL A 286 -18.49 9.40 -21.72
CA VAL A 286 -18.94 8.81 -20.44
C VAL A 286 -17.72 8.52 -19.58
N VAL A 287 -17.81 8.89 -18.31
CA VAL A 287 -16.80 8.62 -17.29
C VAL A 287 -17.39 7.77 -16.18
N LEU A 288 -16.70 6.70 -15.82
CA LEU A 288 -17.06 5.77 -14.75
C LEU A 288 -15.96 5.81 -13.68
N LEU A 289 -16.33 6.12 -12.45
CA LEU A 289 -15.43 6.23 -11.31
C LEU A 289 -15.76 5.12 -10.31
N ASP A 290 -14.89 4.10 -10.22
CA ASP A 290 -15.04 3.00 -9.26
C ASP A 290 -14.27 3.30 -7.97
N GLU A 291 -14.75 2.78 -6.85
CA GLU A 291 -14.20 2.99 -5.50
C GLU A 291 -14.02 4.49 -5.16
N TYR A 292 -14.98 5.33 -5.58
CA TYR A 292 -14.88 6.79 -5.49
C TYR A 292 -14.69 7.30 -4.05
N GLN A 293 -15.08 6.53 -3.03
CA GLN A 293 -14.84 6.87 -1.61
C GLN A 293 -13.36 6.90 -1.23
N ASP A 294 -12.47 6.33 -2.06
CA ASP A 294 -11.03 6.32 -1.81
C ASP A 294 -10.29 7.42 -2.60
N THR A 295 -11.03 8.28 -3.31
CA THR A 295 -10.41 9.40 -4.05
C THR A 295 -9.86 10.45 -3.09
N SER A 296 -8.70 10.98 -3.43
CA SER A 296 -8.04 12.02 -2.71
C SER A 296 -8.53 13.42 -3.10
N TYR A 297 -8.17 14.46 -2.32
CA TYR A 297 -8.59 15.81 -2.62
C TYR A 297 -8.05 16.30 -3.98
N ALA A 298 -6.77 16.06 -4.29
CA ALA A 298 -6.19 16.45 -5.57
C ALA A 298 -6.88 15.73 -6.76
N GLN A 299 -7.20 14.44 -6.59
CA GLN A 299 -7.96 13.68 -7.59
C GLN A 299 -9.37 14.24 -7.78
N LEU A 300 -10.04 14.60 -6.69
CA LEU A 300 -11.36 15.24 -6.75
C LEU A 300 -11.30 16.55 -7.57
N VAL A 301 -10.33 17.43 -7.27
CA VAL A 301 -10.13 18.68 -8.01
C VAL A 301 -9.84 18.42 -9.49
N LEU A 302 -8.98 17.45 -9.79
CA LEU A 302 -8.70 17.01 -11.17
C LEU A 302 -9.99 16.63 -11.91
N LEU A 303 -10.76 15.71 -11.34
CA LEU A 303 -11.98 15.20 -11.96
C LEU A 303 -13.05 16.28 -12.11
N GLN A 304 -13.19 17.18 -11.13
CA GLN A 304 -14.10 18.32 -11.21
C GLN A 304 -13.71 19.27 -12.34
N ALA A 305 -12.42 19.61 -12.46
CA ALA A 305 -11.93 20.51 -13.49
C ALA A 305 -12.14 19.93 -14.90
N LEU A 306 -11.95 18.61 -15.07
CA LEU A 306 -12.13 17.94 -16.36
C LEU A 306 -13.61 17.73 -16.70
N PHE A 307 -14.44 17.24 -15.79
CA PHE A 307 -15.73 16.63 -16.09
C PHE A 307 -16.93 17.24 -15.36
N SER A 308 -16.79 18.39 -14.68
CA SER A 308 -17.95 19.09 -14.12
C SER A 308 -18.82 19.73 -15.22
N GLY A 309 -19.92 20.37 -14.84
CA GLY A 309 -20.77 21.10 -15.78
C GLY A 309 -21.77 20.26 -16.54
N GLY A 310 -22.19 19.14 -15.98
CA GLY A 310 -23.26 18.29 -16.55
C GLY A 310 -22.72 17.14 -17.42
N HIS A 311 -21.40 16.96 -17.53
CA HIS A 311 -20.81 15.83 -18.24
C HIS A 311 -21.25 14.49 -17.64
N PRO A 312 -21.55 13.45 -18.42
CA PRO A 312 -21.98 12.15 -17.92
C PRO A 312 -20.90 11.44 -17.10
N VAL A 313 -20.91 11.60 -15.78
CA VAL A 313 -20.03 10.94 -14.83
C VAL A 313 -20.87 10.05 -13.93
N THR A 314 -20.54 8.77 -13.85
CA THR A 314 -21.15 7.84 -12.90
C THR A 314 -20.09 7.44 -11.88
N ALA A 315 -20.23 7.90 -10.64
CA ALA A 315 -19.38 7.49 -9.53
C ALA A 315 -20.05 6.37 -8.73
N VAL A 316 -19.25 5.38 -8.33
CA VAL A 316 -19.72 4.25 -7.52
C VAL A 316 -18.83 4.13 -6.30
N GLY A 317 -19.42 3.96 -5.13
CA GLY A 317 -18.64 3.81 -3.90
C GLY A 317 -19.45 3.35 -2.70
N ASP A 318 -18.72 2.96 -1.65
CA ASP A 318 -19.25 2.60 -0.34
C ASP A 318 -18.54 3.43 0.74
N PRO A 319 -19.20 4.40 1.37
CA PRO A 319 -18.57 5.21 2.41
C PRO A 319 -18.11 4.39 3.62
N HIS A 320 -18.72 3.21 3.84
CA HIS A 320 -18.31 2.29 4.90
C HIS A 320 -17.06 1.47 4.54
N GLN A 321 -16.59 1.51 3.29
CA GLN A 321 -15.35 0.87 2.82
C GLN A 321 -14.23 1.88 2.54
N SER A 322 -14.37 3.15 2.93
CA SER A 322 -13.29 4.13 2.89
C SER A 322 -12.31 3.83 4.03
N ILE A 323 -11.16 3.23 3.70
CA ILE A 323 -10.14 2.78 4.67
C ILE A 323 -8.73 3.30 4.33
N TYR A 324 -8.64 4.25 3.42
CA TYR A 324 -7.39 4.86 2.99
C TYR A 324 -7.28 6.34 3.42
N GLY A 325 -7.92 6.73 4.54
CA GLY A 325 -7.82 8.07 5.11
C GLY A 325 -6.38 8.50 5.36
N TRP A 326 -5.52 7.58 5.79
CA TRP A 326 -4.09 7.79 5.96
C TRP A 326 -3.31 8.05 4.65
N ARG A 327 -3.90 7.76 3.48
CA ARG A 327 -3.41 8.10 2.13
C ARG A 327 -4.12 9.30 1.51
N GLY A 328 -4.81 10.12 2.30
CA GLY A 328 -5.52 11.30 1.83
C GLY A 328 -6.93 11.06 1.29
N ALA A 329 -7.45 9.83 1.32
CA ALA A 329 -8.86 9.59 0.99
C ALA A 329 -9.77 10.24 2.02
N SER A 330 -10.83 10.90 1.55
CA SER A 330 -11.81 11.54 2.41
C SER A 330 -13.17 10.87 2.28
N PRO A 331 -13.70 10.28 3.37
CA PRO A 331 -15.06 9.70 3.38
C PRO A 331 -16.15 10.69 2.95
N GLY A 332 -15.95 11.98 3.21
CA GLY A 332 -16.83 13.05 2.79
C GLY A 332 -16.79 13.34 1.28
N GLY A 333 -15.78 12.87 0.55
CA GLY A 333 -15.65 13.05 -0.90
C GLY A 333 -16.87 12.51 -1.65
N LEU A 334 -17.35 11.32 -1.27
CA LEU A 334 -18.53 10.71 -1.87
C LEU A 334 -19.81 11.54 -1.59
N ALA A 335 -19.94 12.09 -0.40
CA ALA A 335 -21.07 12.94 -0.03
C ALA A 335 -21.09 14.27 -0.79
N ARG A 336 -19.94 14.79 -1.18
CA ARG A 336 -19.82 16.01 -1.98
C ARG A 336 -20.08 15.80 -3.47
N PHE A 337 -20.05 14.56 -3.98
CA PHE A 337 -20.20 14.26 -5.41
C PHE A 337 -21.44 14.89 -6.04
N PRO A 338 -22.66 14.83 -5.46
CA PRO A 338 -23.86 15.41 -6.10
C PRO A 338 -23.78 16.92 -6.33
N ALA A 339 -23.08 17.63 -5.45
CA ALA A 339 -22.85 19.09 -5.59
C ALA A 339 -21.68 19.39 -6.52
N ALA A 340 -20.64 18.53 -6.50
CA ALA A 340 -19.41 18.66 -7.30
C ALA A 340 -19.68 18.42 -8.80
N PHE A 341 -20.59 17.51 -9.12
CA PHE A 341 -20.97 17.13 -10.49
C PHE A 341 -22.48 17.36 -10.70
N PRO A 342 -22.95 18.62 -10.75
CA PRO A 342 -24.37 18.91 -10.86
C PRO A 342 -24.91 18.54 -12.24
N VAL A 343 -26.16 18.12 -12.28
CA VAL A 343 -26.92 18.02 -13.52
C VAL A 343 -27.26 19.45 -14.01
N VAL A 344 -27.01 19.71 -15.29
CA VAL A 344 -27.34 20.97 -15.94
C VAL A 344 -28.54 20.76 -16.85
N GLU A 345 -29.67 21.38 -16.51
CA GLU A 345 -30.89 21.34 -17.30
C GLU A 345 -31.01 22.60 -18.18
N ALA A 346 -31.24 22.40 -19.48
CA ALA A 346 -31.55 23.52 -20.36
C ALA A 346 -32.83 24.23 -19.85
N GLY A 347 -32.77 25.51 -19.57
CA GLY A 347 -33.94 26.27 -19.17
C GLY A 347 -34.99 26.17 -20.27
N ARG A 348 -36.20 25.62 -19.94
CA ARG A 348 -37.32 25.74 -20.85
C ARG A 348 -37.64 27.19 -21.02
N GLY A 349 -37.48 27.71 -22.24
CA GLY A 349 -38.03 29.01 -22.60
C GLY A 349 -39.52 28.99 -22.24
N ALA A 350 -39.97 29.95 -21.51
CA ALA A 350 -41.39 30.10 -21.24
C ALA A 350 -42.10 30.25 -22.60
N ASP A 351 -42.84 29.20 -23.01
CA ASP A 351 -43.82 29.33 -24.10
C ASP A 351 -44.80 30.43 -23.69
N GLY A 352 -44.69 31.57 -24.34
CA GLY A 352 -45.66 32.67 -24.22
C GLY A 352 -46.99 32.22 -24.77
N GLY A 353 -47.92 31.87 -23.90
CA GLY A 353 -49.33 31.83 -24.25
C GLY A 353 -49.86 33.26 -24.45
N PRO A 354 -50.69 33.49 -25.50
CA PRO A 354 -51.34 34.76 -25.69
C PRO A 354 -52.60 34.84 -24.83
N GLY A 355 -52.59 35.69 -23.80
CA GLY A 355 -53.76 36.01 -23.03
C GLY A 355 -53.69 37.49 -22.66
N GLY A 356 -54.37 38.33 -23.47
CA GLY A 356 -54.49 39.75 -23.20
C GLY A 356 -55.50 40.03 -22.12
N ASP A 357 -55.28 41.17 -21.45
CA ASP A 357 -56.35 42.17 -21.21
C ASP A 357 -55.71 43.53 -20.89
N PRO A 358 -56.29 44.59 -21.46
CA PRO A 358 -55.79 45.95 -21.25
C PRO A 358 -56.69 46.62 -20.21
N ASP A 359 -56.12 47.19 -19.15
CA ASP A 359 -56.65 48.41 -18.56
C ASP A 359 -55.82 48.95 -17.41
N GLY A 360 -55.59 50.26 -17.39
CA GLY A 360 -55.30 50.99 -16.16
C GLY A 360 -54.02 51.79 -16.14
N GLY A 361 -54.05 52.94 -16.74
CA GLY A 361 -53.75 54.34 -16.26
C GLY A 361 -52.41 54.67 -15.62
N PRO A 362 -51.95 55.87 -15.82
CA PRO A 362 -50.57 56.28 -15.62
C PRO A 362 -50.38 57.06 -14.30
N ASP A 363 -49.25 56.88 -13.64
CA ASP A 363 -48.74 58.00 -12.83
C ASP A 363 -47.21 58.02 -12.81
N GLY A 364 -46.66 59.13 -12.98
CA GLY A 364 -45.30 59.45 -13.30
C GLY A 364 -44.38 59.75 -12.13
N GLY A 365 -43.11 59.77 -12.51
CA GLY A 365 -42.05 60.38 -11.71
C GLY A 365 -40.65 60.03 -12.22
N PRO A 366 -39.77 60.95 -12.51
CA PRO A 366 -38.54 60.72 -13.27
C PRO A 366 -37.32 60.66 -12.37
N GLY A 367 -36.33 59.88 -12.82
CA GLY A 367 -34.97 60.13 -12.33
C GLY A 367 -34.07 58.88 -12.20
N GLY A 368 -33.12 58.81 -13.10
CA GLY A 368 -31.96 57.92 -12.91
C GLY A 368 -31.34 57.36 -14.21
N SER A 369 -30.51 58.21 -14.84
CA SER A 369 -29.69 57.80 -15.98
C SER A 369 -28.63 56.78 -15.61
N GLY A 370 -28.75 55.52 -16.06
CA GLY A 370 -27.73 54.50 -15.97
C GLY A 370 -27.65 53.77 -17.31
N SER A 371 -26.52 53.85 -17.96
CA SER A 371 -26.20 53.31 -19.27
C SER A 371 -26.52 51.79 -19.38
N ALA A 372 -27.48 51.47 -20.23
CA ALA A 372 -27.83 50.11 -20.61
C ALA A 372 -26.86 49.62 -21.69
N GLY A 373 -25.96 48.70 -21.32
CA GLY A 373 -25.30 47.80 -22.24
C GLY A 373 -26.26 46.68 -22.69
N PRO A 374 -26.09 46.06 -23.85
CA PRO A 374 -27.04 45.12 -24.42
C PRO A 374 -27.02 43.81 -23.60
N THR A 375 -28.09 43.57 -22.87
CA THR A 375 -28.36 42.25 -22.22
C THR A 375 -28.77 41.25 -23.29
N ALA A 376 -27.81 40.41 -23.69
CA ALA A 376 -28.14 39.14 -24.33
C ALA A 376 -28.94 38.32 -23.32
N GLY A 377 -30.19 38.03 -23.64
CA GLY A 377 -31.07 37.15 -22.85
C GLY A 377 -30.57 35.72 -22.83
N GLY A 378 -29.58 35.44 -21.99
CA GLY A 378 -29.10 34.10 -21.74
C GLY A 378 -30.09 33.35 -20.84
N VAL A 379 -30.72 32.31 -21.38
CA VAL A 379 -31.50 31.32 -20.61
C VAL A 379 -30.58 30.75 -19.53
N ARG A 380 -30.76 31.10 -18.27
CA ARG A 380 -29.97 30.57 -17.16
C ARG A 380 -30.22 29.07 -17.03
N ALA A 381 -29.25 28.26 -17.42
CA ALA A 381 -29.26 26.83 -17.18
C ALA A 381 -29.46 26.55 -15.67
N ARG A 382 -30.45 25.74 -15.33
CA ARG A 382 -30.72 25.35 -13.94
C ARG A 382 -29.78 24.22 -13.54
N ARG A 383 -29.01 24.40 -12.47
CA ARG A 383 -28.15 23.35 -11.86
C ARG A 383 -28.89 22.71 -10.72
N ARG A 384 -28.91 21.40 -10.66
CA ARG A 384 -29.36 20.61 -9.51
C ARG A 384 -28.32 19.56 -9.14
N PRO A 385 -28.31 19.08 -7.89
CA PRO A 385 -27.42 17.97 -7.49
C PRO A 385 -27.58 16.76 -8.40
N ALA A 386 -26.50 15.98 -8.57
CA ALA A 386 -26.55 14.71 -9.29
C ALA A 386 -27.52 13.74 -8.62
N ASP A 387 -28.07 12.83 -9.43
CA ASP A 387 -28.96 11.78 -8.94
C ASP A 387 -28.17 10.80 -8.06
N VAL A 388 -28.78 10.37 -6.95
CA VAL A 388 -28.22 9.36 -6.05
C VAL A 388 -29.06 8.08 -6.17
N VAL A 389 -28.41 6.96 -6.48
CA VAL A 389 -29.02 5.64 -6.58
C VAL A 389 -28.33 4.72 -5.58
N GLN A 390 -29.12 3.82 -4.97
CA GLN A 390 -28.60 2.90 -3.95
C GLN A 390 -28.62 1.46 -4.48
N LEU A 391 -27.61 0.66 -4.12
CA LEU A 391 -27.59 -0.79 -4.30
C LEU A 391 -27.53 -1.46 -2.94
N SER A 392 -28.62 -2.08 -2.53
CA SER A 392 -28.82 -2.62 -1.17
C SER A 392 -28.64 -4.13 -1.09
N THR A 393 -28.74 -4.87 -2.18
CA THR A 393 -28.65 -6.34 -2.19
C THR A 393 -27.21 -6.82 -2.23
N SER A 394 -26.72 -7.52 -1.18
CA SER A 394 -25.42 -8.20 -1.18
C SER A 394 -25.49 -9.56 -1.87
N TRP A 395 -24.69 -9.74 -2.91
CA TRP A 395 -24.56 -11.01 -3.64
C TRP A 395 -23.44 -11.90 -3.09
N ARG A 396 -22.65 -11.38 -2.15
CA ARG A 396 -21.51 -12.07 -1.58
C ARG A 396 -21.86 -12.86 -0.33
N ASN A 397 -22.36 -12.17 0.67
CA ASN A 397 -22.44 -12.66 2.04
C ASN A 397 -23.72 -13.46 2.29
N ASP A 398 -23.64 -14.51 3.08
CA ASP A 398 -24.79 -15.18 3.67
C ASP A 398 -25.38 -14.40 4.85
N VAL A 399 -26.56 -14.81 5.32
CA VAL A 399 -27.41 -14.00 6.21
C VAL A 399 -26.70 -13.61 7.52
N ALA A 400 -26.11 -14.55 8.26
CA ALA A 400 -25.47 -14.26 9.54
C ALA A 400 -24.27 -13.29 9.42
N VAL A 401 -23.45 -13.48 8.36
CA VAL A 401 -22.31 -12.59 8.09
C VAL A 401 -22.79 -11.18 7.75
N LEU A 402 -23.88 -11.09 6.99
CA LEU A 402 -24.46 -9.81 6.60
C LEU A 402 -25.09 -9.07 7.78
N ASP A 403 -25.74 -9.78 8.69
CA ASP A 403 -26.30 -9.19 9.92
C ASP A 403 -25.18 -8.66 10.82
N ALA A 404 -24.08 -9.40 10.99
CA ALA A 404 -22.90 -8.93 11.71
C ALA A 404 -22.29 -7.67 11.03
N ALA A 405 -22.15 -7.66 9.70
CA ALA A 405 -21.66 -6.50 8.97
C ALA A 405 -22.56 -5.27 9.13
N ASN A 406 -23.88 -5.46 9.05
CA ASN A 406 -24.86 -4.40 9.27
C ASN A 406 -24.80 -3.83 10.69
N GLN A 407 -24.53 -4.65 11.70
CA GLN A 407 -24.37 -4.23 13.09
C GLN A 407 -23.08 -3.41 13.28
N VAL A 408 -21.95 -3.88 12.74
CA VAL A 408 -20.68 -3.13 12.76
C VAL A 408 -20.84 -1.76 12.10
N ALA A 409 -21.57 -1.67 11.00
CA ALA A 409 -21.79 -0.43 10.27
C ALA A 409 -22.88 0.49 10.89
N ALA A 410 -23.66 0.03 11.86
CA ALA A 410 -24.79 0.80 12.39
C ALA A 410 -24.40 2.18 12.94
N PRO A 411 -23.33 2.33 13.75
CA PRO A 411 -22.90 3.65 14.24
C PRO A 411 -22.42 4.59 13.10
N LEU A 412 -21.90 4.06 12.01
CA LEU A 412 -21.47 4.87 10.85
C LEU A 412 -22.65 5.51 10.09
N ARG A 413 -23.87 4.96 10.22
CA ARG A 413 -25.09 5.51 9.62
C ARG A 413 -25.67 6.66 10.41
N THR A 414 -25.41 6.74 11.72
CA THR A 414 -25.98 7.76 12.63
C THR A 414 -25.16 9.03 12.70
N GLY A 415 -23.96 9.07 12.11
CA GLY A 415 -23.10 10.27 12.04
C GLY A 415 -23.67 11.32 11.11
N ALA A 416 -23.00 12.50 11.04
CA ALA A 416 -23.30 13.60 10.14
C ALA A 416 -23.09 13.25 8.64
N ALA A 417 -23.17 11.96 8.29
CA ALA A 417 -23.04 11.48 6.92
C ALA A 417 -24.11 12.11 6.03
N ARG A 418 -23.65 12.84 5.01
CA ARG A 418 -24.51 13.57 4.07
C ARG A 418 -25.10 12.67 2.97
N VAL A 419 -24.78 11.35 2.99
CA VAL A 419 -25.31 10.36 2.04
C VAL A 419 -25.91 9.20 2.82
N ASP A 420 -27.16 8.90 2.50
CA ASP A 420 -27.87 7.76 3.10
C ASP A 420 -27.30 6.44 2.56
N VAL A 421 -26.85 5.56 3.45
CA VAL A 421 -26.30 4.24 3.13
C VAL A 421 -27.30 3.19 3.58
N PRO A 422 -27.90 2.43 2.66
CA PRO A 422 -28.91 1.46 3.01
C PRO A 422 -28.35 0.30 3.85
N ARG A 423 -29.19 -0.28 4.68
CA ARG A 423 -28.89 -1.59 5.27
C ARG A 423 -28.82 -2.63 4.17
N LEU A 424 -27.80 -3.47 4.18
CA LEU A 424 -27.65 -4.52 3.17
C LEU A 424 -28.65 -5.64 3.40
N ALA A 425 -29.29 -6.06 2.31
CA ALA A 425 -30.20 -7.21 2.26
C ALA A 425 -29.48 -8.42 1.62
N PRO A 426 -29.78 -9.65 2.05
CA PRO A 426 -29.21 -10.83 1.46
C PRO A 426 -29.76 -11.08 0.04
N ARG A 427 -28.96 -11.71 -0.82
CA ARG A 427 -29.42 -12.20 -2.14
C ARG A 427 -30.54 -13.21 -1.99
N PRO A 428 -31.47 -13.35 -2.99
CA PRO A 428 -32.40 -14.45 -3.01
C PRO A 428 -31.67 -15.81 -2.98
N GLY A 429 -32.08 -16.68 -2.04
CA GLY A 429 -31.45 -17.99 -1.85
C GLY A 429 -30.08 -17.94 -1.11
N ALA A 430 -29.78 -16.86 -0.40
CA ALA A 430 -28.61 -16.83 0.50
C ALA A 430 -28.71 -17.93 1.55
N GLY A 431 -27.58 -18.56 1.86
CA GLY A 431 -27.47 -19.51 2.96
C GLY A 431 -27.60 -18.83 4.34
N PRO A 432 -27.74 -19.61 5.40
CA PRO A 432 -27.75 -19.05 6.76
C PRO A 432 -26.41 -18.41 7.12
N GLY A 433 -25.29 -18.97 6.67
CA GLY A 433 -23.95 -18.57 7.10
C GLY A 433 -23.71 -18.86 8.57
N ALA A 434 -22.48 -18.61 9.04
CA ALA A 434 -22.15 -18.75 10.46
C ALA A 434 -21.16 -17.67 10.90
N VAL A 435 -21.39 -17.07 12.08
CA VAL A 435 -20.45 -16.15 12.74
C VAL A 435 -20.12 -16.73 14.10
N GLN A 436 -18.86 -17.10 14.27
CA GLN A 436 -18.35 -17.73 15.49
C GLN A 436 -17.34 -16.84 16.20
N GLY A 437 -17.25 -16.97 17.51
CA GLY A 437 -16.31 -16.25 18.37
C GLY A 437 -15.39 -17.19 19.15
N VAL A 438 -14.12 -16.81 19.25
CA VAL A 438 -13.14 -17.47 20.13
C VAL A 438 -12.41 -16.41 20.93
N VAL A 439 -12.40 -16.59 22.26
CA VAL A 439 -11.59 -15.80 23.18
C VAL A 439 -10.60 -16.74 23.85
N ALA A 440 -9.34 -16.60 23.51
CA ALA A 440 -8.25 -17.43 24.01
C ALA A 440 -7.52 -16.79 25.19
N SER A 441 -6.73 -17.60 25.92
CA SER A 441 -5.86 -17.05 26.97
C SER A 441 -4.68 -16.30 26.36
N THR A 442 -3.90 -16.91 25.48
CA THR A 442 -2.71 -16.33 24.87
C THR A 442 -2.86 -16.20 23.35
N VAL A 443 -2.00 -15.42 22.73
CA VAL A 443 -1.98 -15.27 21.24
C VAL A 443 -1.60 -16.56 20.55
N GLU A 444 -0.87 -17.44 21.20
CA GLU A 444 -0.54 -18.77 20.70
C GLU A 444 -1.79 -19.67 20.69
N ASP A 445 -2.55 -19.71 21.80
CA ASP A 445 -3.81 -20.45 21.89
C ASP A 445 -4.85 -19.90 20.87
N GLU A 446 -4.90 -18.59 20.67
CA GLU A 446 -5.73 -17.96 19.64
C GLU A 446 -5.34 -18.45 18.24
N ALA A 447 -4.05 -18.44 17.92
CA ALA A 447 -3.56 -18.88 16.62
C ALA A 447 -3.84 -20.39 16.36
N GLU A 448 -3.73 -21.23 17.38
CA GLU A 448 -4.08 -22.64 17.29
C GLU A 448 -5.58 -22.86 17.07
N ALA A 449 -6.43 -22.11 17.78
CA ALA A 449 -7.88 -22.18 17.60
C ALA A 449 -8.29 -21.70 16.19
N VAL A 450 -7.70 -20.61 15.71
CA VAL A 450 -7.89 -20.12 14.33
C VAL A 450 -7.46 -21.20 13.32
N ALA A 451 -6.29 -21.82 13.49
CA ALA A 451 -5.80 -22.85 12.58
C ALA A 451 -6.71 -24.08 12.57
N ALA A 452 -7.18 -24.54 13.73
CA ALA A 452 -8.13 -25.65 13.81
C ALA A 452 -9.47 -25.33 13.13
N TRP A 453 -9.97 -24.10 13.32
CA TRP A 453 -11.21 -23.64 12.69
C TRP A 453 -11.10 -23.55 11.15
N VAL A 454 -9.97 -23.03 10.64
CA VAL A 454 -9.66 -22.98 9.21
C VAL A 454 -9.52 -24.38 8.64
N ALA A 455 -8.78 -25.29 9.30
CA ALA A 455 -8.58 -26.67 8.85
C ALA A 455 -9.89 -27.43 8.68
N ALA A 456 -10.88 -27.17 9.53
CA ALA A 456 -12.20 -27.78 9.43
C ALA A 456 -13.03 -27.28 8.21
N ARG A 457 -12.65 -26.15 7.61
CA ARG A 457 -13.44 -25.46 6.57
C ARG A 457 -12.75 -25.38 5.22
N TRP A 458 -11.45 -25.22 5.19
CA TRP A 458 -10.68 -25.15 3.96
C TRP A 458 -10.69 -26.47 3.18
N ARG A 459 -10.75 -26.39 1.84
CA ARG A 459 -10.67 -27.55 0.94
C ARG A 459 -9.94 -27.14 -0.34
N PRO A 460 -8.94 -27.96 -0.81
CA PRO A 460 -8.26 -27.71 -2.08
C PRO A 460 -9.19 -27.99 -3.29
N ALA A 461 -8.78 -27.53 -4.46
CA ALA A 461 -9.56 -27.73 -5.71
C ALA A 461 -9.81 -29.20 -6.03
N ALA A 462 -8.88 -30.09 -5.67
CA ALA A 462 -9.01 -31.54 -5.88
C ALA A 462 -9.95 -32.25 -4.90
N HIS A 463 -10.53 -31.55 -3.91
CA HIS A 463 -11.39 -32.15 -2.91
C HIS A 463 -12.73 -32.61 -3.53
N PRO A 464 -13.25 -33.84 -3.23
CA PRO A 464 -14.48 -34.37 -3.83
C PRO A 464 -15.73 -33.50 -3.59
N ALA A 465 -15.81 -32.79 -2.46
CA ALA A 465 -16.91 -31.88 -2.13
C ALA A 465 -16.75 -30.48 -2.71
N GLY A 466 -15.80 -30.29 -3.61
CA GLY A 466 -15.46 -29.00 -4.22
C GLY A 466 -14.52 -28.15 -3.38
N ARG A 467 -13.91 -27.19 -4.03
CA ARG A 467 -12.99 -26.23 -3.43
C ARG A 467 -13.71 -25.34 -2.44
N ARG A 468 -13.02 -25.01 -1.33
CA ARG A 468 -13.45 -24.02 -0.37
C ARG A 468 -12.27 -23.18 0.09
N THR A 469 -12.31 -21.89 -0.19
CA THR A 469 -11.24 -20.94 0.08
C THR A 469 -11.28 -20.45 1.52
N ALA A 470 -10.11 -20.13 2.08
CA ALA A 470 -10.01 -19.57 3.42
C ALA A 470 -8.93 -18.49 3.53
N ALA A 471 -9.17 -17.51 4.40
CA ALA A 471 -8.18 -16.49 4.75
C ALA A 471 -8.19 -16.16 6.23
N VAL A 472 -7.04 -15.71 6.74
CA VAL A 472 -6.90 -15.11 8.06
C VAL A 472 -6.49 -13.66 7.92
N LEU A 473 -7.32 -12.77 8.46
CA LEU A 473 -7.14 -11.32 8.38
C LEU A 473 -6.63 -10.78 9.70
N CYS A 474 -5.55 -10.00 9.65
CA CYS A 474 -4.91 -9.40 10.80
C CYS A 474 -4.89 -7.88 10.66
N ARG A 475 -4.86 -7.16 11.78
CA ARG A 475 -4.70 -5.69 11.75
C ARG A 475 -3.23 -5.29 11.55
N LYS A 476 -2.31 -6.05 12.12
CA LYS A 476 -0.86 -5.77 12.11
C LYS A 476 -0.09 -6.98 11.59
N ARG A 477 1.00 -6.72 10.85
CA ARG A 477 1.89 -7.78 10.32
C ARG A 477 2.56 -8.61 11.43
N SER A 478 2.79 -8.03 12.60
CA SER A 478 3.33 -8.76 13.76
C SER A 478 2.47 -9.96 14.21
N GLN A 479 1.19 -9.99 13.83
CA GLN A 479 0.28 -11.09 14.12
C GLN A 479 0.42 -12.26 13.14
N PHE A 480 1.13 -12.09 12.02
CA PHE A 480 1.22 -13.12 10.98
C PHE A 480 1.99 -14.37 11.42
N GLU A 481 3.11 -14.19 12.11
CA GLU A 481 4.00 -15.32 12.43
C GLU A 481 3.37 -16.36 13.35
N PRO A 482 2.71 -16.02 14.46
CA PRO A 482 1.97 -17.00 15.26
C PRO A 482 0.92 -17.75 14.44
N VAL A 483 0.13 -17.02 13.64
CA VAL A 483 -0.93 -17.59 12.79
C VAL A 483 -0.34 -18.52 11.72
N ARG A 484 0.70 -18.08 11.01
CA ARG A 484 1.38 -18.89 9.97
C ARG A 484 1.92 -20.18 10.54
N ARG A 485 2.54 -20.12 11.72
CA ARG A 485 3.09 -21.29 12.41
C ARG A 485 1.99 -22.29 12.77
N ALA A 486 0.89 -21.80 13.36
CA ALA A 486 -0.22 -22.66 13.75
C ALA A 486 -0.90 -23.31 12.53
N LEU A 487 -1.14 -22.55 11.45
CA LEU A 487 -1.71 -23.08 10.21
C LEU A 487 -0.83 -24.16 9.58
N ARG A 488 0.50 -23.95 9.54
CA ARG A 488 1.45 -24.96 9.04
C ARG A 488 1.51 -26.19 9.93
N ALA A 489 1.48 -26.01 11.25
CA ALA A 489 1.41 -27.13 12.20
C ALA A 489 0.13 -27.95 12.01
N ALA A 490 -0.97 -27.33 11.61
CA ALA A 490 -2.21 -27.99 11.20
C ALA A 490 -2.15 -28.67 9.81
N GLY A 491 -1.01 -28.61 9.12
CA GLY A 491 -0.81 -29.22 7.80
C GLY A 491 -1.42 -28.46 6.62
N LEU A 492 -1.76 -27.19 6.80
CA LEU A 492 -2.35 -26.35 5.75
C LEU A 492 -1.28 -25.69 4.87
N PRO A 493 -1.50 -25.59 3.55
CA PRO A 493 -0.68 -24.75 2.70
C PRO A 493 -0.98 -23.27 3.02
N VAL A 494 0.05 -22.51 3.33
CA VAL A 494 -0.10 -21.10 3.76
C VAL A 494 0.67 -20.18 2.85
N GLU A 495 -0.03 -19.17 2.34
CA GLU A 495 0.55 -18.04 1.64
C GLU A 495 0.34 -16.77 2.46
N VAL A 496 1.42 -16.04 2.74
CA VAL A 496 1.34 -14.77 3.46
C VAL A 496 1.49 -13.63 2.45
N VAL A 497 0.41 -12.89 2.28
CA VAL A 497 0.36 -11.77 1.32
C VAL A 497 0.86 -10.49 1.99
N GLY A 498 1.87 -9.86 1.40
CA GLY A 498 2.45 -8.60 1.91
C GLY A 498 3.39 -8.79 3.11
N LEU A 499 3.96 -9.98 3.29
CA LEU A 499 5.06 -10.22 4.20
C LEU A 499 6.37 -10.08 3.43
N GLY A 500 7.05 -8.96 3.64
CA GLY A 500 8.37 -8.67 3.10
C GLY A 500 8.37 -8.68 1.57
N GLY A 501 8.92 -7.65 0.99
CA GLY A 501 9.14 -7.61 -0.45
C GLY A 501 10.25 -8.57 -0.89
N LEU A 502 10.75 -8.32 -2.06
CA LEU A 502 11.87 -9.03 -2.67
C LEU A 502 13.08 -9.13 -1.72
N LEU A 503 13.34 -8.08 -0.93
CA LEU A 503 14.46 -8.00 0.02
C LEU A 503 14.30 -8.92 1.25
N ALA A 504 13.11 -9.46 1.49
CA ALA A 504 12.88 -10.43 2.58
C ALA A 504 12.99 -11.90 2.11
N THR A 505 13.15 -12.16 0.81
CA THR A 505 13.32 -13.51 0.30
C THR A 505 14.69 -14.06 0.69
N PRO A 506 14.79 -15.32 1.17
CA PRO A 506 16.03 -15.84 1.76
C PRO A 506 17.26 -15.72 0.86
N GLU A 507 17.11 -16.01 -0.43
CA GLU A 507 18.18 -15.94 -1.44
C GLU A 507 18.65 -14.51 -1.68
N VAL A 508 17.73 -13.53 -1.69
CA VAL A 508 18.09 -12.12 -1.86
C VAL A 508 18.72 -11.56 -0.59
N VAL A 509 18.22 -11.94 0.59
CA VAL A 509 18.85 -11.56 1.87
C VAL A 509 20.27 -12.08 1.95
N ASP A 510 20.55 -13.32 1.50
CA ASP A 510 21.89 -13.87 1.48
C ASP A 510 22.77 -13.11 0.47
N LEU A 511 22.26 -12.78 -0.70
CA LEU A 511 22.99 -12.02 -1.72
C LEU A 511 23.32 -10.60 -1.24
N VAL A 512 22.37 -9.90 -0.63
CA VAL A 512 22.57 -8.58 -0.03
C VAL A 512 23.62 -8.66 1.08
N ALA A 513 23.58 -9.69 1.94
CA ALA A 513 24.58 -9.89 3.00
C ALA A 513 25.99 -10.12 2.42
N VAL A 514 26.13 -10.84 1.30
CA VAL A 514 27.42 -10.98 0.60
C VAL A 514 27.93 -9.62 0.12
N LEU A 515 27.07 -8.82 -0.52
CA LEU A 515 27.43 -7.49 -1.02
C LEU A 515 27.79 -6.52 0.12
N GLN A 516 27.02 -6.52 1.22
CA GLN A 516 27.28 -5.71 2.41
C GLN A 516 28.62 -6.09 3.05
N ALA A 517 28.86 -7.38 3.33
CA ALA A 517 30.09 -7.87 3.93
C ALA A 517 31.32 -7.66 3.03
N ALA A 518 31.15 -7.64 1.72
CA ALA A 518 32.21 -7.32 0.78
C ALA A 518 32.51 -5.82 0.72
N HIS A 519 31.52 -4.96 0.91
CA HIS A 519 31.66 -3.51 0.80
C HIS A 519 32.13 -2.85 2.09
N ASP A 520 31.50 -3.19 3.22
CA ASP A 520 31.66 -2.51 4.49
C ASP A 520 32.19 -3.48 5.57
N PRO A 521 33.41 -3.28 6.06
CA PRO A 521 33.97 -4.13 7.10
C PRO A 521 33.24 -4.03 8.44
N THR A 522 32.42 -3.02 8.69
CA THR A 522 31.65 -2.88 9.95
C THR A 522 30.37 -3.73 9.97
N ARG A 523 29.96 -4.33 8.85
CA ARG A 523 28.72 -5.14 8.73
C ARG A 523 28.90 -6.56 9.31
N GLY A 524 29.15 -6.60 10.63
CA GLY A 524 29.21 -7.85 11.37
C GLY A 524 27.90 -8.65 11.36
N ASP A 525 26.75 -7.99 11.29
CA ASP A 525 25.41 -8.58 11.12
C ASP A 525 25.30 -9.40 9.82
N ALA A 526 25.73 -8.83 8.71
CA ALA A 526 25.74 -9.50 7.42
C ALA A 526 26.67 -10.73 7.45
N VAL A 527 27.87 -10.60 8.05
CA VAL A 527 28.80 -11.74 8.19
C VAL A 527 28.20 -12.85 9.05
N VAL A 528 27.56 -12.52 10.20
CA VAL A 528 26.94 -13.54 11.06
C VAL A 528 25.88 -14.32 10.28
N ARG A 529 25.08 -13.67 9.47
CA ARG A 529 24.11 -14.36 8.61
C ARG A 529 24.79 -15.35 7.66
N LEU A 530 25.86 -14.95 6.98
CA LEU A 530 26.62 -15.81 6.07
C LEU A 530 27.32 -16.96 6.80
N LEU A 531 27.81 -16.73 8.01
CA LEU A 531 28.47 -17.75 8.83
C LEU A 531 27.49 -18.81 9.34
N THR A 532 26.27 -18.38 9.70
CA THR A 532 25.24 -19.27 10.27
C THR A 532 24.33 -19.90 9.21
N GLY A 533 24.31 -19.32 8.01
CA GLY A 533 23.48 -19.74 6.90
C GLY A 533 23.80 -21.13 6.35
N ALA A 534 22.98 -21.61 5.42
CA ALA A 534 22.98 -22.97 4.90
C ALA A 534 24.33 -23.40 4.26
N ARG A 535 25.05 -22.45 3.66
CA ARG A 535 26.35 -22.72 3.01
C ARG A 535 27.47 -22.95 4.02
N THR A 536 27.62 -22.06 5.01
CA THR A 536 28.77 -22.08 5.94
C THR A 536 28.48 -22.95 7.18
N ARG A 537 27.28 -22.82 7.76
CA ARG A 537 26.79 -23.62 8.91
C ARG A 537 27.78 -23.66 10.07
N LEU A 538 28.32 -22.50 10.45
CA LEU A 538 29.24 -22.40 11.58
C LEU A 538 28.46 -22.53 12.89
N GLY A 539 28.93 -23.36 13.81
CA GLY A 539 28.31 -23.57 15.10
C GLY A 539 28.65 -22.50 16.14
N ALA A 540 27.91 -22.47 17.25
CA ALA A 540 28.09 -21.48 18.32
C ALA A 540 29.52 -21.47 18.89
N ALA A 541 30.15 -22.63 19.03
CA ALA A 541 31.51 -22.74 19.55
C ALA A 541 32.53 -22.00 18.67
N ASP A 542 32.45 -22.19 17.35
CA ASP A 542 33.34 -21.54 16.39
C ASP A 542 33.03 -20.04 16.27
N LEU A 543 31.74 -19.63 16.30
CA LEU A 543 31.35 -18.21 16.32
C LEU A 543 31.89 -17.50 17.56
N HIS A 544 31.76 -18.11 18.75
CA HIS A 544 32.31 -17.52 19.97
C HIS A 544 33.86 -17.42 19.91
N ALA A 545 34.53 -18.43 19.34
CA ALA A 545 35.96 -18.37 19.14
C ALA A 545 36.39 -17.25 18.19
N LEU A 546 35.66 -17.07 17.08
CA LEU A 546 35.90 -15.99 16.12
C LEU A 546 35.66 -14.61 16.76
N GLY A 547 34.54 -14.47 17.54
CA GLY A 547 34.27 -13.24 18.30
C GLY A 547 35.31 -12.92 19.37
N ASP A 548 35.86 -13.94 20.05
CA ASP A 548 36.98 -13.75 20.99
C ASP A 548 38.24 -13.27 20.25
N TRP A 549 38.48 -13.81 19.03
CA TRP A 549 39.60 -13.37 18.21
C TRP A 549 39.46 -11.92 17.73
N ALA A 550 38.26 -11.53 17.29
CA ALA A 550 37.98 -10.14 16.92
C ALA A 550 38.25 -9.19 18.08
N ARG A 551 37.72 -9.47 19.28
CA ARG A 551 37.93 -8.66 20.48
C ARG A 551 39.42 -8.61 20.93
N GLN A 552 40.18 -9.71 20.78
CA GLN A 552 41.59 -9.74 21.13
C GLN A 552 42.45 -8.90 20.19
N GLY A 553 42.05 -8.76 18.93
CA GLY A 553 42.69 -7.92 17.94
C GLY A 553 42.42 -6.42 18.14
N ALA A 554 41.32 -6.06 18.85
CA ALA A 554 41.05 -4.72 19.27
C ALA A 554 42.14 -4.30 20.30
N ARG A 555 43.05 -3.40 19.94
CA ARG A 555 44.04 -2.87 20.88
C ARG A 555 43.30 -2.06 21.95
N PRO A 556 43.43 -2.39 23.26
CA PRO A 556 43.04 -1.44 24.28
C PRO A 556 43.90 -0.19 24.08
N ALA A 557 43.24 0.95 23.90
CA ALA A 557 43.95 2.23 23.93
C ALA A 557 44.81 2.26 25.19
N GLY A 558 46.12 2.25 25.00
CA GLY A 558 47.10 2.14 26.08
C GLY A 558 46.84 3.22 27.11
N ARG A 559 46.36 2.82 28.26
CA ARG A 559 46.33 3.67 29.44
C ARG A 559 47.78 3.85 29.87
N ALA A 560 48.40 4.96 29.44
CA ALA A 560 49.68 5.37 29.99
C ALA A 560 49.52 5.56 31.49
N PRO A 561 50.39 5.02 32.34
CA PRO A 561 50.32 5.25 33.78
C PRO A 561 50.54 6.75 34.06
N GLY A 562 49.46 7.48 34.41
CA GLY A 562 49.56 8.87 34.85
C GLY A 562 49.14 9.96 33.86
N GLY A 563 48.59 9.65 32.69
CA GLY A 563 48.10 10.66 31.75
C GLY A 563 46.57 10.82 31.78
N GLN A 564 46.07 12.06 31.70
CA GLN A 564 44.70 12.35 31.30
C GLN A 564 44.51 11.81 29.86
N GLY A 565 44.01 10.59 29.73
CA GLY A 565 43.84 9.97 28.43
C GLY A 565 42.63 10.57 27.71
N VAL A 566 42.82 10.98 26.46
CA VAL A 566 41.76 11.16 25.49
C VAL A 566 41.07 9.79 25.37
N GLU A 567 39.79 9.72 25.56
CA GLU A 567 39.00 8.52 25.25
C GLU A 567 39.30 8.12 23.80
N ALA A 568 39.78 6.89 23.60
CA ALA A 568 40.02 6.38 22.27
C ALA A 568 38.67 6.28 21.52
N ASP A 569 38.65 6.81 20.31
CA ASP A 569 37.54 6.72 19.42
C ASP A 569 37.22 5.21 19.14
N VAL A 570 35.95 4.86 19.08
CA VAL A 570 35.41 3.48 18.92
C VAL A 570 35.80 2.83 17.58
N VAL A 571 36.51 3.56 16.72
CA VAL A 571 36.89 3.17 15.33
C VAL A 571 38.00 2.10 15.28
N ASP A 572 38.66 1.78 16.37
CA ASP A 572 39.79 0.81 16.38
C ASP A 572 39.39 -0.63 16.78
N GLU A 573 38.08 -0.96 16.82
CA GLU A 573 37.66 -2.32 17.08
C GLU A 573 37.75 -3.17 15.81
N ARG A 574 38.49 -4.29 15.88
CA ARG A 574 38.53 -5.28 14.82
C ARG A 574 37.16 -5.92 14.63
N SER A 575 36.61 -5.79 13.43
CA SER A 575 35.28 -6.32 13.08
C SER A 575 35.28 -7.86 12.90
N LEU A 576 34.10 -8.44 12.80
CA LEU A 576 33.97 -9.86 12.40
C LEU A 576 34.40 -10.09 10.94
N VAL A 577 34.26 -9.09 10.07
CA VAL A 577 34.75 -9.15 8.68
C VAL A 577 36.30 -9.24 8.68
N ASP A 578 36.96 -8.41 9.47
CA ASP A 578 38.43 -8.45 9.60
C ASP A 578 38.90 -9.76 10.21
N ALA A 579 38.17 -10.29 11.22
CA ALA A 579 38.49 -11.54 11.85
C ALA A 579 38.29 -12.76 10.91
N LEU A 580 37.39 -12.65 9.93
CA LEU A 580 37.18 -13.63 8.88
C LEU A 580 38.32 -13.61 7.86
N ASP A 581 38.81 -12.42 7.47
CA ASP A 581 39.91 -12.25 6.52
C ASP A 581 41.27 -12.69 7.11
N ASP A 582 41.44 -12.48 8.44
CA ASP A 582 42.61 -12.92 9.21
C ASP A 582 42.20 -13.78 10.42
N PRO A 583 41.85 -15.06 10.19
CA PRO A 583 41.35 -15.95 11.25
C PRO A 583 42.50 -16.36 12.21
N PRO A 584 42.16 -16.76 13.45
CA PRO A 584 43.16 -17.14 14.43
C PRO A 584 44.04 -18.29 13.91
N PRO A 585 45.39 -18.26 14.19
CA PRO A 585 46.29 -19.30 13.70
C PRO A 585 45.98 -20.68 14.30
N PRO A 586 46.42 -21.78 13.67
CA PRO A 586 46.26 -23.11 14.21
C PRO A 586 46.81 -23.24 15.63
N GLY A 587 46.05 -23.80 16.55
CA GLY A 587 46.44 -23.96 17.95
C GLY A 587 46.14 -22.76 18.86
N TRP A 588 45.66 -21.63 18.31
CA TRP A 588 45.21 -20.52 19.14
C TRP A 588 44.03 -20.91 20.02
N ARG A 589 44.06 -20.41 21.25
CA ARG A 589 42.94 -20.47 22.20
C ARG A 589 42.65 -19.10 22.81
N SER A 590 41.41 -18.76 22.97
CA SER A 590 41.01 -17.56 23.69
C SER A 590 41.32 -17.66 25.20
N PRO A 591 41.33 -16.55 25.94
CA PRO A 591 41.43 -16.57 27.41
C PRO A 591 40.36 -17.45 28.08
N ALA A 592 39.20 -17.61 27.45
CA ALA A 592 38.13 -18.53 27.88
C ALA A 592 38.33 -19.98 27.42
N GLY A 593 39.48 -20.31 26.83
CA GLY A 593 39.82 -21.68 26.35
C GLY A 593 39.14 -22.06 25.02
N ARG A 594 38.42 -21.17 24.38
CA ARG A 594 37.72 -21.43 23.10
C ARG A 594 38.72 -21.46 21.95
N ALA A 595 38.45 -22.34 20.98
CA ALA A 595 39.28 -22.46 19.77
C ALA A 595 38.38 -22.82 18.58
N LEU A 596 38.82 -22.46 17.37
CA LEU A 596 38.19 -22.89 16.14
C LEU A 596 38.39 -24.37 15.90
N THR A 597 37.35 -25.08 15.52
CA THR A 597 37.44 -26.44 15.02
C THR A 597 38.15 -26.48 13.67
N ALA A 598 38.72 -27.64 13.29
CA ALA A 598 39.35 -27.76 11.97
C ALA A 598 38.34 -27.53 10.84
N GLU A 599 37.11 -27.99 11.00
CA GLU A 599 36.02 -27.79 10.04
C GLU A 599 35.57 -26.34 10.02
N GLY A 600 35.41 -25.68 11.18
CA GLY A 600 35.11 -24.25 11.26
C GLY A 600 36.14 -23.38 10.53
N ARG A 601 37.43 -23.70 10.73
CA ARG A 601 38.53 -23.01 10.02
C ARG A 601 38.46 -23.20 8.50
N ARG A 602 38.19 -24.40 8.00
CA ARG A 602 38.02 -24.66 6.56
C ARG A 602 36.90 -23.84 5.99
N ARG A 603 35.73 -23.83 6.65
CA ARG A 603 34.53 -23.08 6.21
C ARG A 603 34.75 -21.57 6.23
N LEU A 604 35.43 -21.05 7.26
CA LEU A 604 35.84 -19.64 7.32
C LEU A 604 36.75 -19.28 6.14
N ALA A 605 37.74 -20.10 5.82
CA ALA A 605 38.64 -19.86 4.70
C ALA A 605 37.91 -19.84 3.34
N GLU A 606 36.91 -20.72 3.16
CA GLU A 606 36.07 -20.75 1.96
C GLU A 606 35.23 -19.48 1.84
N LEU A 607 34.53 -19.05 2.90
CA LEU A 607 33.76 -17.83 2.88
C LEU A 607 34.63 -16.57 2.67
N ALA A 608 35.76 -16.49 3.35
CA ALA A 608 36.72 -15.42 3.15
C ALA A 608 37.21 -15.34 1.69
N GLY A 609 37.40 -16.51 1.05
CA GLY A 609 37.75 -16.60 -0.37
C GLY A 609 36.67 -16.01 -1.26
N VAL A 610 35.39 -16.29 -0.98
CA VAL A 610 34.26 -15.73 -1.72
C VAL A 610 34.20 -14.22 -1.57
N LEU A 611 34.26 -13.69 -0.34
CA LEU A 611 34.20 -12.23 -0.11
C LEU A 611 35.36 -11.49 -0.76
N ARG A 612 36.58 -12.06 -0.74
CA ARG A 612 37.73 -11.47 -1.46
C ARG A 612 37.52 -11.48 -2.98
N ALA A 613 36.96 -12.56 -3.53
CA ALA A 613 36.66 -12.62 -4.94
C ALA A 613 35.61 -11.58 -5.36
N VAL A 614 34.56 -11.39 -4.57
CA VAL A 614 33.56 -10.33 -4.80
C VAL A 614 34.18 -8.94 -4.71
N ARG A 615 35.02 -8.67 -3.71
CA ARG A 615 35.76 -7.38 -3.59
C ARG A 615 36.63 -7.11 -4.82
N ALA A 616 37.27 -8.13 -5.37
CA ALA A 616 38.10 -7.99 -6.56
C ALA A 616 37.29 -7.61 -7.82
N GLN A 617 35.97 -7.82 -7.79
CA GLN A 617 35.07 -7.51 -8.90
C GLN A 617 34.28 -6.20 -8.74
N GLN A 618 34.61 -5.36 -7.73
CA GLN A 618 33.91 -4.10 -7.49
C GLN A 618 34.00 -3.08 -8.65
N GLY A 619 34.85 -3.30 -9.61
CA GLY A 619 34.94 -2.50 -10.83
C GLY A 619 33.91 -2.86 -11.91
N LEU A 620 33.13 -3.93 -11.75
CA LEU A 620 32.01 -4.27 -12.63
C LEU A 620 30.84 -3.32 -12.46
N SER A 621 29.96 -3.27 -13.46
CA SER A 621 28.67 -2.60 -13.29
C SER A 621 27.85 -3.29 -12.19
N LEU A 622 26.91 -2.57 -11.56
CA LEU A 622 26.11 -3.13 -10.46
C LEU A 622 25.39 -4.42 -10.83
N PRO A 623 24.70 -4.53 -11.98
CA PRO A 623 24.05 -5.79 -12.38
C PRO A 623 25.05 -6.95 -12.55
N GLU A 624 26.22 -6.66 -13.15
CA GLU A 624 27.27 -7.66 -13.33
C GLU A 624 27.86 -8.11 -11.98
N LEU A 625 28.09 -7.17 -11.07
CA LEU A 625 28.57 -7.45 -9.73
C LEU A 625 27.58 -8.29 -8.93
N VAL A 626 26.28 -8.00 -9.03
CA VAL A 626 25.20 -8.79 -8.41
C VAL A 626 25.21 -10.21 -8.95
N GLY A 627 25.26 -10.40 -10.27
CA GLY A 627 25.30 -11.72 -10.89
C GLY A 627 26.58 -12.50 -10.54
N GLU A 628 27.73 -11.82 -10.45
CA GLU A 628 28.99 -12.46 -10.04
C GLU A 628 29.01 -12.84 -8.55
N ALA A 629 28.43 -12.00 -7.68
CA ALA A 629 28.25 -12.34 -6.26
C ALA A 629 27.33 -13.54 -6.08
N GLU A 630 26.21 -13.60 -6.81
CA GLU A 630 25.30 -14.76 -6.87
C GLU A 630 26.07 -16.03 -7.24
N ARG A 631 26.83 -15.99 -8.33
CA ARG A 631 27.59 -17.14 -8.83
C ARG A 631 28.71 -17.57 -7.87
N LEU A 632 29.49 -16.63 -7.34
CA LEU A 632 30.57 -16.91 -6.37
C LEU A 632 30.05 -17.49 -5.06
N PHE A 633 28.89 -17.04 -4.61
CA PHE A 633 28.25 -17.59 -3.42
C PHE A 633 27.47 -18.89 -3.72
N GLY A 634 27.19 -19.20 -5.00
CA GLY A 634 26.52 -20.43 -5.44
C GLY A 634 25.01 -20.42 -5.23
N LEU A 635 24.38 -19.26 -5.16
CA LEU A 635 22.93 -19.11 -5.04
C LEU A 635 22.20 -19.58 -6.31
N ASP A 636 22.81 -19.40 -7.47
CA ASP A 636 22.31 -19.89 -8.74
C ASP A 636 22.07 -21.41 -8.74
N ILE A 637 22.97 -22.17 -8.11
CA ILE A 637 22.82 -23.60 -7.92
C ILE A 637 21.79 -23.92 -6.85
N GLU A 638 21.83 -23.21 -5.71
CA GLU A 638 20.95 -23.46 -4.57
C GLU A 638 19.48 -23.30 -4.93
N VAL A 639 19.11 -22.23 -5.63
CA VAL A 639 17.71 -22.00 -6.01
C VAL A 639 17.21 -23.00 -7.05
N GLN A 640 18.05 -23.41 -7.99
CA GLN A 640 17.70 -24.38 -9.02
C GLN A 640 17.62 -25.83 -8.49
N ALA A 641 18.32 -26.11 -7.39
CA ALA A 641 18.30 -27.42 -6.74
C ALA A 641 17.05 -27.65 -5.86
N ARG A 642 16.18 -26.65 -5.71
CA ARG A 642 14.93 -26.79 -4.93
C ARG A 642 13.97 -27.76 -5.62
N ALA A 643 13.60 -28.82 -4.91
CA ALA A 643 12.70 -29.86 -5.43
C ALA A 643 11.21 -29.43 -5.52
N ASP A 644 10.83 -28.41 -4.78
CA ASP A 644 9.46 -27.92 -4.62
C ASP A 644 9.11 -26.75 -5.56
N THR A 645 10.06 -26.35 -6.41
CA THR A 645 9.88 -25.17 -7.27
C THR A 645 10.03 -25.55 -8.73
N ALA A 646 9.10 -25.10 -9.58
CA ALA A 646 9.19 -25.29 -11.02
C ALA A 646 10.46 -24.60 -11.55
N PRO A 647 11.22 -25.25 -12.47
CA PRO A 647 12.52 -24.73 -12.96
C PRO A 647 12.48 -23.29 -13.46
N GLY A 648 11.40 -22.87 -14.12
CA GLY A 648 11.23 -21.50 -14.61
C GLY A 648 10.93 -20.45 -13.51
N ARG A 649 10.60 -20.86 -12.29
CA ARG A 649 10.30 -19.97 -11.16
C ARG A 649 11.44 -19.89 -10.13
N ALA A 650 12.36 -20.84 -10.18
CA ALA A 650 13.40 -20.98 -9.15
C ALA A 650 14.30 -19.72 -9.04
N ARG A 651 14.57 -19.06 -10.14
CA ARG A 651 15.41 -17.85 -10.20
C ARG A 651 14.65 -16.53 -10.12
N ALA A 652 13.32 -16.55 -10.12
CA ALA A 652 12.50 -15.34 -10.28
C ALA A 652 12.87 -14.19 -9.33
N HIS A 653 13.22 -14.50 -8.07
CA HIS A 653 13.63 -13.49 -7.10
C HIS A 653 15.02 -12.93 -7.37
N LEU A 654 15.98 -13.75 -7.78
CA LEU A 654 17.34 -13.32 -8.12
C LEU A 654 17.33 -12.50 -9.42
N ASP A 655 16.54 -12.91 -10.41
CA ASP A 655 16.38 -12.19 -11.67
C ASP A 655 15.72 -10.82 -11.41
N ALA A 656 14.68 -10.76 -10.58
CA ALA A 656 14.05 -9.49 -10.18
C ALA A 656 15.02 -8.58 -9.41
N PHE A 657 15.89 -9.14 -8.57
CA PHE A 657 16.90 -8.35 -7.86
C PHE A 657 17.98 -7.81 -8.80
N ALA A 658 18.37 -8.56 -9.80
CA ALA A 658 19.28 -8.09 -10.85
C ALA A 658 18.63 -6.94 -11.67
N ASP A 659 17.32 -7.03 -11.97
CA ASP A 659 16.56 -5.97 -12.63
C ASP A 659 16.51 -4.69 -11.76
N VAL A 660 16.32 -4.83 -10.45
CA VAL A 660 16.37 -3.72 -9.48
C VAL A 660 17.74 -3.05 -9.50
N ALA A 661 18.84 -3.82 -9.50
CA ALA A 661 20.19 -3.26 -9.59
C ALA A 661 20.42 -2.54 -10.94
N ALA A 662 19.87 -3.06 -12.04
CA ALA A 662 19.96 -2.42 -13.35
C ALA A 662 19.12 -1.13 -13.42
N GLU A 663 17.95 -1.11 -12.80
CA GLU A 663 17.11 0.09 -12.72
C GLU A 663 17.76 1.18 -11.87
N PHE A 664 18.29 0.82 -10.71
CA PHE A 664 19.06 1.75 -9.88
C PHE A 664 20.27 2.32 -10.64
N ALA A 665 21.04 1.47 -11.33
CA ALA A 665 22.22 1.90 -12.08
C ALA A 665 21.89 2.88 -13.21
N ARG A 666 20.74 2.72 -13.87
CA ARG A 666 20.26 3.65 -14.90
C ARG A 666 19.81 5.00 -14.36
N GLY A 667 19.35 5.01 -13.11
CA GLY A 667 18.75 6.19 -12.49
C GLY A 667 19.64 6.96 -11.54
N ALA A 668 20.78 6.43 -11.14
CA ALA A 668 21.71 7.08 -10.19
C ALA A 668 22.81 7.84 -10.92
N ASP A 669 23.12 9.07 -10.45
CA ASP A 669 24.25 9.85 -10.98
C ASP A 669 25.59 9.14 -10.79
N ARG A 670 25.72 8.41 -9.70
CA ARG A 670 26.91 7.60 -9.36
C ARG A 670 26.44 6.24 -8.85
N PRO A 671 26.28 5.25 -9.74
CA PRO A 671 25.80 3.93 -9.38
C PRO A 671 26.91 3.08 -8.71
N THR A 672 27.32 3.47 -7.51
CA THR A 672 28.29 2.72 -6.70
C THR A 672 27.61 1.66 -5.86
N LEU A 673 28.34 0.60 -5.47
CA LEU A 673 27.82 -0.44 -4.57
C LEU A 673 27.33 0.16 -3.24
N GLY A 674 28.08 1.09 -2.65
CA GLY A 674 27.67 1.75 -1.40
C GLY A 674 26.37 2.53 -1.53
N ALA A 675 26.20 3.30 -2.62
CA ALA A 675 24.95 4.01 -2.90
C ALA A 675 23.76 3.06 -3.12
N PHE A 676 24.00 1.93 -3.78
CA PHE A 676 22.99 0.90 -3.98
C PHE A 676 22.55 0.25 -2.66
N LEU A 677 23.51 -0.12 -1.81
CA LEU A 677 23.22 -0.70 -0.49
C LEU A 677 22.44 0.26 0.42
N ALA A 678 22.81 1.53 0.45
CA ALA A 678 22.07 2.55 1.19
C ALA A 678 20.64 2.75 0.63
N TRP A 679 20.49 2.67 -0.70
CA TRP A 679 19.16 2.72 -1.32
C TRP A 679 18.33 1.46 -0.97
N LEU A 680 18.94 0.26 -0.93
CA LEU A 680 18.24 -0.97 -0.53
C LEU A 680 17.77 -0.91 0.92
N GLU A 681 18.56 -0.33 1.83
CA GLU A 681 18.15 -0.12 3.23
C GLU A 681 16.93 0.84 3.33
N ALA A 682 16.95 1.89 2.53
CA ALA A 682 15.80 2.79 2.44
C ALA A 682 14.57 2.09 1.82
N ALA A 683 14.76 1.26 0.79
CA ALA A 683 13.68 0.49 0.16
C ALA A 683 13.09 -0.57 1.10
N ASP A 684 13.92 -1.23 1.90
CA ASP A 684 13.46 -2.18 2.92
C ASP A 684 12.57 -1.48 3.97
N ALA A 685 13.00 -0.30 4.43
CA ALA A 685 12.30 0.46 5.45
C ALA A 685 11.03 1.16 4.93
N ARG A 686 10.95 1.54 3.64
CA ARG A 686 9.93 2.44 3.09
C ARG A 686 9.01 1.79 2.06
N GLU A 687 9.52 0.87 1.26
CA GLU A 687 8.81 0.20 0.18
C GLU A 687 8.46 -1.25 0.53
N ASP A 688 8.37 -1.59 1.82
CA ASP A 688 8.10 -2.96 2.28
C ASP A 688 9.05 -4.00 1.65
N GLY A 689 10.29 -3.61 1.33
CA GLY A 689 11.32 -4.46 0.75
C GLY A 689 11.17 -4.71 -0.76
N LEU A 690 10.61 -3.80 -1.51
CA LEU A 690 10.35 -3.87 -2.95
C LEU A 690 9.28 -4.89 -3.36
N GLU A 691 8.63 -4.67 -4.50
CA GLU A 691 7.58 -5.59 -4.98
C GLU A 691 8.19 -6.94 -5.37
N LEU A 692 7.53 -8.02 -4.95
CA LEU A 692 7.83 -9.37 -5.45
C LEU A 692 7.46 -9.48 -6.93
N PRO A 693 8.20 -10.26 -7.73
CA PRO A 693 7.75 -10.63 -9.07
C PRO A 693 6.32 -11.15 -9.01
N VAL A 694 5.46 -10.70 -9.91
CA VAL A 694 4.04 -11.09 -9.95
C VAL A 694 3.96 -12.60 -10.17
N THR A 695 3.83 -13.33 -9.09
CA THR A 695 3.40 -14.73 -9.11
C THR A 695 1.91 -14.74 -8.83
N GLU A 696 1.13 -15.43 -9.67
CA GLU A 696 -0.28 -15.65 -9.32
C GLU A 696 -0.33 -16.36 -7.95
N PRO A 697 -1.09 -15.81 -6.99
CA PRO A 697 -1.25 -16.45 -5.68
C PRO A 697 -1.67 -17.90 -5.86
N ASP A 698 -1.15 -18.79 -5.01
CA ASP A 698 -1.59 -20.18 -5.01
C ASP A 698 -3.08 -20.20 -4.63
N PRO A 699 -3.95 -20.54 -5.60
CA PRO A 699 -5.37 -20.51 -5.34
C PRO A 699 -5.81 -21.52 -4.28
N ASP A 700 -5.02 -22.53 -3.99
CA ASP A 700 -5.33 -23.54 -2.98
C ASP A 700 -4.64 -23.27 -1.62
N ALA A 701 -3.85 -22.22 -1.48
CA ALA A 701 -3.28 -21.86 -0.18
C ALA A 701 -4.29 -21.08 0.70
N VAL A 702 -4.17 -21.25 2.02
CA VAL A 702 -4.81 -20.39 3.01
C VAL A 702 -4.05 -19.06 3.03
N GLN A 703 -4.73 -17.97 2.76
CA GLN A 703 -4.11 -16.66 2.67
C GLN A 703 -4.10 -15.96 4.04
N VAL A 704 -2.94 -15.44 4.44
CA VAL A 704 -2.78 -14.62 5.64
C VAL A 704 -2.37 -13.22 5.20
N MET A 705 -3.15 -12.20 5.58
CA MET A 705 -2.88 -10.83 5.16
C MET A 705 -3.46 -9.79 6.13
N THR A 706 -3.13 -8.51 5.89
CA THR A 706 -3.80 -7.42 6.62
C THR A 706 -5.20 -7.20 6.07
N VAL A 707 -6.09 -6.65 6.93
CA VAL A 707 -7.44 -6.24 6.50
C VAL A 707 -7.40 -5.27 5.31
N HIS A 708 -6.42 -4.36 5.28
CA HIS A 708 -6.25 -3.41 4.17
C HIS A 708 -5.96 -4.13 2.84
N ALA A 709 -5.07 -5.13 2.86
CA ALA A 709 -4.74 -5.92 1.67
C ALA A 709 -5.91 -6.79 1.19
N ALA A 710 -6.84 -7.13 2.09
CA ALA A 710 -8.01 -7.93 1.78
C ALA A 710 -9.14 -7.14 1.07
N LYS A 711 -9.02 -5.80 0.95
CA LYS A 711 -10.03 -4.99 0.26
C LYS A 711 -10.17 -5.43 -1.21
N GLY A 712 -11.41 -5.64 -1.65
CA GLY A 712 -11.71 -6.16 -3.00
C GLY A 712 -11.73 -7.69 -3.10
N LEU A 713 -11.09 -8.41 -2.17
CA LEU A 713 -11.04 -9.87 -2.14
C LEU A 713 -12.21 -10.47 -1.35
N GLU A 714 -12.39 -11.81 -1.46
CA GLU A 714 -13.43 -12.55 -0.76
C GLU A 714 -13.12 -14.05 -0.70
N TRP A 715 -13.52 -14.70 0.40
CA TRP A 715 -13.30 -16.13 0.64
C TRP A 715 -14.55 -16.77 1.25
N ASP A 716 -14.66 -18.09 1.11
CA ASP A 716 -15.79 -18.84 1.67
C ASP A 716 -15.75 -18.83 3.20
N ALA A 717 -14.55 -18.93 3.79
CA ALA A 717 -14.31 -18.85 5.23
C ALA A 717 -13.24 -17.81 5.57
N VAL A 718 -13.52 -16.92 6.53
CA VAL A 718 -12.59 -15.87 6.97
C VAL A 718 -12.46 -15.89 8.49
N ALA A 719 -11.24 -15.86 8.99
CA ALA A 719 -10.95 -15.58 10.38
C ALA A 719 -10.38 -14.16 10.54
N VAL A 720 -10.91 -13.36 11.45
CA VAL A 720 -10.37 -12.05 11.84
C VAL A 720 -9.73 -12.20 13.21
N ALA A 721 -8.39 -12.10 13.26
CA ALA A 721 -7.62 -12.35 14.48
C ALA A 721 -7.23 -11.07 15.21
N GLY A 722 -7.12 -11.16 16.55
CA GLY A 722 -6.61 -10.09 17.39
C GLY A 722 -7.62 -8.98 17.66
N LEU A 723 -8.89 -9.32 17.84
CA LEU A 723 -9.96 -8.39 18.20
C LEU A 723 -9.87 -7.95 19.68
N VAL A 724 -8.89 -7.10 19.96
CA VAL A 724 -8.63 -6.51 21.28
C VAL A 724 -8.54 -5.00 21.18
N ASP A 725 -8.86 -4.30 22.27
CA ASP A 725 -8.73 -2.84 22.37
C ASP A 725 -7.25 -2.42 22.22
N GLY A 726 -6.96 -1.50 21.29
CA GLY A 726 -5.60 -1.17 20.84
C GLY A 726 -4.99 -2.17 19.83
N GLY A 727 -5.76 -3.17 19.39
CA GLY A 727 -5.44 -4.12 18.33
C GLY A 727 -6.27 -3.89 17.07
N LEU A 728 -7.54 -4.31 17.08
CA LEU A 728 -8.58 -3.90 16.17
C LEU A 728 -9.82 -3.57 17.04
N PRO A 729 -10.10 -2.30 17.34
CA PRO A 729 -9.46 -1.09 16.78
C PRO A 729 -8.02 -0.87 17.27
N ALA A 730 -7.19 -0.24 16.41
CA ALA A 730 -5.81 0.11 16.76
C ALA A 730 -5.77 1.28 17.78
N THR A 731 -6.72 2.18 17.73
CA THR A 731 -6.95 3.23 18.71
C THR A 731 -7.64 2.65 19.93
N ALA A 732 -7.08 2.88 21.12
CA ALA A 732 -7.67 2.40 22.36
C ALA A 732 -8.99 3.14 22.68
N MET A 733 -10.10 2.42 22.70
CA MET A 733 -11.44 2.97 22.95
C MET A 733 -11.80 2.98 24.45
N LEU A 734 -11.33 1.99 25.21
CA LEU A 734 -11.72 1.74 26.59
C LEU A 734 -10.81 2.47 27.61
N GLY A 735 -10.41 3.69 27.28
CA GLY A 735 -9.68 4.58 28.19
C GLY A 735 -10.58 5.24 29.22
N LYS A 736 -9.97 5.85 30.27
CA LYS A 736 -10.73 6.54 31.35
C LYS A 736 -11.60 7.69 30.80
N ASP A 737 -11.14 8.40 29.80
CA ASP A 737 -11.77 9.59 29.22
C ASP A 737 -12.28 9.35 27.79
N GLY A 738 -12.35 8.10 27.31
CA GLY A 738 -12.67 7.75 25.94
C GLY A 738 -11.45 7.76 25.01
N PRO A 739 -11.66 7.53 23.70
CA PRO A 739 -10.60 7.55 22.70
C PRO A 739 -10.03 8.96 22.55
N LYS A 740 -8.71 9.07 22.45
CA LYS A 740 -8.01 10.35 22.23
C LYS A 740 -6.97 10.18 21.17
N ASP A 741 -6.93 11.14 20.24
CA ASP A 741 -5.87 11.27 19.28
C ASP A 741 -5.33 12.69 19.23
N SER A 742 -4.03 12.83 19.02
CA SER A 742 -3.37 14.14 18.90
C SER A 742 -3.52 14.75 17.50
N ALA A 743 -3.83 13.95 16.50
CA ALA A 743 -3.95 14.36 15.12
C ALA A 743 -2.79 15.31 14.69
N TRP A 744 -3.11 16.47 14.15
CA TRP A 744 -2.12 17.46 13.74
C TRP A 744 -1.51 18.29 14.88
N LEU A 745 -1.95 18.13 16.11
CA LEU A 745 -1.37 18.87 17.25
C LEU A 745 0.08 18.48 17.52
N THR A 746 0.49 17.28 17.12
CA THR A 746 1.84 16.75 17.27
C THR A 746 2.37 16.22 15.94
N GLY A 747 3.68 15.94 15.90
CA GLY A 747 4.32 15.41 14.69
C GLY A 747 4.83 16.50 13.75
N LEU A 748 6.13 16.47 13.45
CA LEU A 748 6.82 17.48 12.65
C LEU A 748 6.37 17.50 11.19
N GLY A 749 5.94 16.34 10.66
CA GLY A 749 5.53 16.16 9.27
C GLY A 749 4.02 16.26 9.00
N VAL A 750 3.21 16.68 9.98
CA VAL A 750 1.74 16.68 9.84
C VAL A 750 1.23 18.06 9.44
N LEU A 751 0.54 18.14 8.29
CA LEU A 751 -0.13 19.38 7.86
C LEU A 751 -1.36 19.66 8.73
N PRO A 752 -1.48 20.86 9.35
CA PRO A 752 -2.66 21.21 10.15
C PRO A 752 -3.97 21.07 9.38
N TYR A 753 -4.99 20.49 10.01
CA TYR A 753 -6.31 20.27 9.39
C TYR A 753 -6.93 21.51 8.75
N PRO A 754 -6.86 22.72 9.38
CA PRO A 754 -7.42 23.91 8.75
C PRO A 754 -6.80 24.29 7.40
N LEU A 755 -5.62 23.77 7.08
CA LEU A 755 -4.92 24.04 5.81
C LEU A 755 -5.21 22.98 4.74
N ARG A 756 -5.86 21.90 5.12
CA ARG A 756 -6.17 20.80 4.19
C ARG A 756 -7.38 21.13 3.33
N GLY A 757 -7.39 20.65 2.10
CA GLY A 757 -8.53 20.82 1.20
C GLY A 757 -9.79 20.05 1.60
N ASP A 758 -9.65 19.06 2.48
CA ASP A 758 -10.72 18.25 3.08
C ASP A 758 -11.05 18.64 4.53
N ALA A 759 -10.61 19.80 4.99
CA ALA A 759 -10.79 20.28 6.37
C ALA A 759 -12.24 20.23 6.88
N ASP A 760 -13.22 20.31 5.98
CA ASP A 760 -14.64 20.24 6.33
C ASP A 760 -15.10 18.87 6.80
N ASP A 761 -14.35 17.81 6.50
CA ASP A 761 -14.65 16.43 6.89
C ASP A 761 -13.90 16.00 8.16
N LEU A 762 -13.01 16.85 8.67
CA LEU A 762 -12.12 16.56 9.77
C LEU A 762 -12.57 17.26 11.07
N PRO A 763 -12.17 16.73 12.25
CA PRO A 763 -12.39 17.41 13.52
C PRO A 763 -11.84 18.83 13.51
N ARG A 764 -12.62 19.78 14.01
CA ARG A 764 -12.28 21.19 14.02
C ARG A 764 -11.76 21.63 15.38
N LEU A 765 -10.60 22.29 15.38
CA LEU A 765 -10.11 23.04 16.53
C LEU A 765 -10.46 24.51 16.32
N ASP A 766 -11.44 25.00 17.05
CA ASP A 766 -11.76 26.42 17.09
C ASP A 766 -10.88 27.12 18.15
N CYS A 767 -9.84 27.79 17.69
CA CYS A 767 -8.97 28.62 18.53
C CYS A 767 -9.49 30.05 18.68
N ALA A 768 -10.31 30.52 17.73
CA ALA A 768 -10.80 31.87 17.71
C ALA A 768 -11.79 32.15 18.84
N GLY A 769 -11.70 33.32 19.50
CA GLY A 769 -12.62 33.72 20.52
C GLY A 769 -12.53 32.96 21.85
N ALA A 770 -11.42 32.28 22.13
CA ALA A 770 -11.15 31.79 23.47
C ALA A 770 -10.87 32.96 24.42
N GLU A 771 -11.64 33.07 25.51
CA GLU A 771 -11.55 34.20 26.45
C GLU A 771 -10.47 34.04 27.52
N SER A 772 -9.86 32.85 27.59
CA SER A 772 -8.81 32.55 28.58
C SER A 772 -7.94 31.37 28.17
N PRO A 773 -6.70 31.29 28.74
CA PRO A 773 -5.83 30.13 28.51
C PRO A 773 -6.43 28.81 28.96
N LYS A 774 -7.30 28.82 29.97
CA LYS A 774 -8.00 27.62 30.42
C LYS A 774 -8.99 27.13 29.38
N GLU A 775 -9.79 28.02 28.84
CA GLU A 775 -10.77 27.67 27.82
C GLU A 775 -10.10 27.13 26.56
N LEU A 776 -9.02 27.76 26.10
CA LEU A 776 -8.24 27.24 24.96
C LEU A 776 -7.70 25.83 25.26
N ALA A 777 -7.21 25.61 26.48
CA ALA A 777 -6.74 24.29 26.91
C ALA A 777 -7.86 23.24 26.92
N ASP A 778 -9.07 23.64 27.38
CA ASP A 778 -10.25 22.76 27.40
C ASP A 778 -10.74 22.46 25.95
N ARG A 779 -10.62 23.41 25.03
CA ARG A 779 -10.91 23.21 23.58
C ARG A 779 -9.92 22.23 22.93
N LEU A 780 -8.63 22.31 23.27
CA LEU A 780 -7.63 21.33 22.83
C LEU A 780 -7.92 19.90 23.33
N ASP A 781 -8.37 19.76 24.58
CA ASP A 781 -8.73 18.44 25.10
C ASP A 781 -9.98 17.89 24.41
N ARG A 782 -10.95 18.73 24.11
CA ARG A 782 -12.15 18.33 23.34
C ARG A 782 -11.77 17.91 21.93
N PHE A 783 -10.93 18.69 21.25
CA PHE A 783 -10.43 18.33 19.90
C PHE A 783 -9.76 16.95 19.89
N ARG A 784 -8.97 16.60 20.93
CA ARG A 784 -8.35 15.29 21.03
C ARG A 784 -9.36 14.16 21.15
N LEU A 785 -10.48 14.38 21.84
CA LEU A 785 -11.58 13.42 21.91
C LEU A 785 -12.28 13.29 20.56
N ASP A 786 -12.60 14.42 19.92
CA ASP A 786 -13.25 14.43 18.60
C ASP A 786 -12.35 13.74 17.56
N ALA A 787 -11.02 13.92 17.62
CA ALA A 787 -10.04 13.24 16.78
C ALA A 787 -9.97 11.74 17.10
N GLY A 788 -10.04 11.36 18.36
CA GLY A 788 -10.12 9.96 18.78
C GLY A 788 -11.38 9.26 18.26
N ASP A 789 -12.53 9.92 18.36
CA ASP A 789 -13.80 9.40 17.81
C ASP A 789 -13.73 9.25 16.28
N HIS A 790 -13.07 10.17 15.60
CA HIS A 790 -12.82 10.09 14.14
C HIS A 790 -11.99 8.85 13.80
N GLU A 791 -10.88 8.62 14.50
CA GLU A 791 -10.02 7.44 14.29
C GLU A 791 -10.78 6.14 14.57
N VAL A 792 -11.62 6.11 15.60
CA VAL A 792 -12.47 4.94 15.90
C VAL A 792 -13.45 4.67 14.74
N ALA A 793 -14.00 5.71 14.12
CA ALA A 793 -14.87 5.54 12.95
C ALA A 793 -14.09 4.96 11.75
N GLU A 794 -12.84 5.35 11.54
CA GLU A 794 -11.96 4.74 10.52
C GLU A 794 -11.70 3.26 10.82
N GLU A 795 -11.33 2.91 12.05
CA GLU A 795 -11.12 1.52 12.47
C GLU A 795 -12.42 0.68 12.36
N ARG A 796 -13.60 1.29 12.58
CA ARG A 796 -14.89 0.62 12.40
C ARG A 796 -15.18 0.32 10.92
N ARG A 797 -14.80 1.22 9.99
CA ARG A 797 -14.85 0.93 8.55
C ARG A 797 -13.93 -0.23 8.19
N LEU A 798 -12.75 -0.29 8.81
CA LEU A 798 -11.83 -1.40 8.61
C LEU A 798 -12.41 -2.73 9.12
N ALA A 799 -13.05 -2.73 10.30
CA ALA A 799 -13.76 -3.90 10.82
C ALA A 799 -14.92 -4.34 9.90
N TYR A 800 -15.69 -3.39 9.36
CA TYR A 800 -16.72 -3.67 8.36
C TYR A 800 -16.14 -4.32 7.10
N VAL A 801 -15.00 -3.82 6.61
CA VAL A 801 -14.29 -4.45 5.48
C VAL A 801 -13.89 -5.87 5.84
N ALA A 802 -13.31 -6.12 7.02
CA ALA A 802 -12.88 -7.45 7.45
C ALA A 802 -14.04 -8.45 7.47
N VAL A 803 -15.15 -8.10 8.12
CA VAL A 803 -16.35 -8.94 8.24
C VAL A 803 -16.94 -9.25 6.86
N THR A 804 -17.01 -8.27 5.98
CA THR A 804 -17.62 -8.44 4.64
C THR A 804 -16.74 -9.23 3.66
N ARG A 805 -15.55 -9.70 4.07
CA ARG A 805 -14.73 -10.59 3.23
C ARG A 805 -15.23 -12.02 3.22
N ALA A 806 -15.91 -12.48 4.29
CA ALA A 806 -16.48 -13.80 4.38
C ALA A 806 -17.73 -13.95 3.52
N ARG A 807 -17.80 -15.03 2.76
CA ARG A 807 -19.02 -15.39 2.04
C ARG A 807 -20.00 -16.14 2.94
N GLU A 808 -19.51 -17.18 3.61
CA GLU A 808 -20.35 -18.15 4.34
C GLU A 808 -20.01 -18.19 5.84
N ASP A 809 -18.72 -18.36 6.17
CA ASP A 809 -18.26 -18.55 7.56
C ASP A 809 -17.31 -17.45 7.99
N LEU A 810 -17.57 -16.89 9.16
CA LEU A 810 -16.73 -15.88 9.81
C LEU A 810 -16.33 -16.33 11.21
N LEU A 811 -15.04 -16.28 11.51
CA LEU A 811 -14.51 -16.39 12.86
C LEU A 811 -14.00 -15.04 13.34
N LEU A 812 -14.40 -14.64 14.55
CA LEU A 812 -13.89 -13.48 15.25
C LEU A 812 -13.07 -13.95 16.45
N SER A 813 -11.77 -13.66 16.51
CA SER A 813 -10.92 -14.19 17.59
C SER A 813 -10.18 -13.09 18.36
N ALA A 814 -9.94 -13.36 19.63
CA ALA A 814 -9.20 -12.48 20.53
C ALA A 814 -8.42 -13.32 21.56
N ALA A 815 -7.38 -12.73 22.13
CA ALA A 815 -6.66 -13.30 23.26
C ALA A 815 -6.35 -12.25 24.34
N TYR A 816 -6.46 -12.63 25.59
CA TYR A 816 -6.16 -11.73 26.71
C TYR A 816 -4.67 -11.40 26.84
N TRP A 817 -3.78 -12.36 26.60
CA TRP A 817 -2.35 -12.19 26.77
C TRP A 817 -1.59 -12.12 25.43
N GLY A 818 -0.88 -11.03 25.23
CA GLY A 818 0.09 -10.82 24.18
C GLY A 818 1.46 -10.49 24.78
N GLU A 819 2.26 -9.66 24.10
CA GLU A 819 3.54 -9.17 24.61
C GLU A 819 3.43 -8.25 25.83
N PRO A 820 2.40 -7.39 25.98
CA PRO A 820 2.25 -6.51 27.14
C PRO A 820 2.17 -7.29 28.44
N LYS A 821 2.69 -6.71 29.54
CA LYS A 821 2.64 -7.32 30.87
C LYS A 821 1.22 -7.38 31.46
N ALA A 822 0.33 -6.49 31.03
CA ALA A 822 -1.05 -6.45 31.45
C ALA A 822 -1.95 -7.21 30.46
N PRO A 823 -3.04 -7.82 30.92
CA PRO A 823 -4.00 -8.45 30.03
C PRO A 823 -4.67 -7.39 29.13
N ARG A 824 -4.93 -7.76 27.91
CA ARG A 824 -5.64 -6.92 26.94
C ARG A 824 -7.15 -7.00 27.17
N ARG A 825 -7.85 -5.94 26.89
CA ARG A 825 -9.31 -5.92 26.87
C ARG A 825 -9.83 -6.38 25.52
N LEU A 826 -10.99 -7.03 25.51
CA LEU A 826 -11.65 -7.43 24.27
C LEU A 826 -12.03 -6.19 23.46
N SER A 827 -12.01 -6.32 22.15
CA SER A 827 -12.45 -5.28 21.22
C SER A 827 -13.92 -4.92 21.44
N PRO A 828 -14.26 -3.63 21.53
CA PRO A 828 -15.66 -3.21 21.52
C PRO A 828 -16.43 -3.71 20.30
N PHE A 829 -15.77 -3.87 19.14
CA PHE A 829 -16.40 -4.42 17.93
C PHE A 829 -16.80 -5.89 18.09
N LEU A 830 -16.04 -6.67 18.85
CA LEU A 830 -16.40 -8.05 19.18
C LEU A 830 -17.54 -8.09 20.22
N THR A 831 -17.40 -7.30 21.30
CA THR A 831 -18.41 -7.31 22.39
C THR A 831 -19.76 -6.81 21.92
N GLU A 832 -19.83 -5.77 21.09
CA GLU A 832 -21.06 -5.28 20.46
C GLU A 832 -21.82 -6.37 19.68
N LEU A 833 -21.09 -7.23 18.96
CA LEU A 833 -21.67 -8.32 18.18
C LEU A 833 -22.12 -9.49 19.07
N VAL A 834 -21.36 -9.80 20.13
CA VAL A 834 -21.73 -10.82 21.12
C VAL A 834 -22.96 -10.38 21.88
N ASP A 835 -23.01 -9.14 22.36
CA ASP A 835 -24.13 -8.58 23.11
C ASP A 835 -25.42 -8.50 22.26
N ALA A 836 -25.27 -8.30 20.95
CA ALA A 836 -26.36 -8.34 19.98
C ALA A 836 -26.82 -9.78 19.64
N GLY A 837 -26.17 -10.81 20.18
CA GLY A 837 -26.49 -12.22 19.90
C GLY A 837 -26.18 -12.65 18.46
N LEU A 838 -25.27 -11.96 17.79
CA LEU A 838 -24.88 -12.23 16.40
C LEU A 838 -23.62 -13.10 16.26
N VAL A 839 -23.00 -13.49 17.36
CA VAL A 839 -21.78 -14.32 17.40
C VAL A 839 -22.03 -15.52 18.32
N ASP A 840 -21.84 -16.71 17.79
CA ASP A 840 -21.79 -17.95 18.58
C ASP A 840 -20.38 -18.12 19.17
N VAL A 841 -20.20 -17.83 20.47
CA VAL A 841 -18.92 -17.95 21.14
C VAL A 841 -18.65 -19.41 21.47
N VAL A 842 -17.88 -20.08 20.61
CA VAL A 842 -17.60 -21.53 20.70
C VAL A 842 -16.51 -21.87 21.72
N ALA A 843 -15.65 -20.93 22.07
CA ALA A 843 -14.64 -21.09 23.12
C ALA A 843 -14.35 -19.72 23.78
N ARG A 844 -14.28 -19.72 25.10
CA ARG A 844 -13.95 -18.53 25.88
C ARG A 844 -13.08 -18.89 27.07
N ALA A 845 -11.86 -18.38 27.11
CA ALA A 845 -10.99 -18.42 28.27
C ALA A 845 -11.53 -17.50 29.38
N ASP A 846 -11.22 -17.81 30.61
CA ASP A 846 -11.57 -16.98 31.76
C ASP A 846 -10.84 -15.63 31.68
N GLU A 847 -11.55 -14.56 32.01
CA GLU A 847 -10.95 -13.22 32.06
C GLU A 847 -9.92 -13.17 33.20
N PRO A 848 -8.68 -12.73 32.93
CA PRO A 848 -7.64 -12.68 33.94
C PRO A 848 -7.99 -11.73 35.08
N GLU A 849 -7.82 -12.20 36.32
CA GLU A 849 -7.98 -11.36 37.51
C GLU A 849 -6.92 -10.25 37.58
N THR A 850 -7.25 -9.15 38.22
CA THR A 850 -6.31 -8.02 38.40
C THR A 850 -5.06 -8.49 39.15
N GLY A 851 -3.88 -8.28 38.57
CA GLY A 851 -2.61 -8.69 39.17
C GLY A 851 -2.10 -10.07 38.69
N THR A 852 -2.86 -10.80 37.89
CA THR A 852 -2.38 -12.04 37.27
C THR A 852 -1.16 -11.73 36.41
N GLN A 853 -0.12 -12.55 36.56
CA GLN A 853 1.09 -12.45 35.72
C GLN A 853 0.84 -13.00 34.32
N ASN A 854 1.46 -12.40 33.33
CA ASN A 854 1.39 -12.89 31.95
C ASN A 854 1.97 -14.31 31.87
N PRO A 855 1.18 -15.34 31.52
CA PRO A 855 1.65 -16.71 31.42
C PRO A 855 2.76 -16.91 30.39
N ARG A 856 2.82 -16.06 29.37
CA ARG A 856 3.89 -16.06 28.36
C ARG A 856 5.26 -15.70 28.94
N GLY A 857 5.32 -14.97 30.05
CA GLY A 857 6.57 -14.66 30.76
C GLY A 857 7.29 -15.89 31.33
N ALA A 858 6.56 -16.99 31.55
CA ALA A 858 7.12 -18.28 31.96
C ALA A 858 7.65 -19.13 30.76
N LEU A 859 7.29 -18.77 29.54
CA LEU A 859 7.80 -19.41 28.34
C LEU A 859 9.22 -18.90 28.09
N THR A 860 10.22 -19.68 28.48
CA THR A 860 11.59 -19.44 28.05
C THR A 860 11.68 -19.90 26.59
N PRO A 861 11.87 -19.00 25.63
CA PRO A 861 12.04 -19.43 24.25
C PRO A 861 13.31 -20.24 24.14
N ALA A 862 13.19 -21.56 24.03
CA ALA A 862 14.31 -22.44 23.73
C ALA A 862 14.51 -22.44 22.21
N ALA A 863 15.53 -21.76 21.73
CA ALA A 863 15.98 -21.89 20.36
C ALA A 863 17.06 -22.95 20.27
N VAL A 864 16.81 -23.98 19.47
CA VAL A 864 17.87 -24.94 19.10
C VAL A 864 18.61 -24.36 17.91
N TRP A 865 19.92 -24.13 18.08
CA TRP A 865 20.76 -23.67 16.99
C TRP A 865 22.08 -24.49 16.96
N PRO A 866 22.54 -24.89 15.78
CA PRO A 866 21.94 -24.71 14.45
C PRO A 866 20.67 -25.58 14.27
N VAL A 867 19.67 -25.01 13.61
CA VAL A 867 18.45 -25.73 13.25
C VAL A 867 18.77 -26.65 12.06
N ASP A 868 18.42 -27.94 12.17
CA ASP A 868 18.42 -28.84 11.00
C ASP A 868 17.23 -28.45 10.11
N PRO A 869 17.44 -27.91 8.89
CA PRO A 869 16.35 -27.45 8.03
C PRO A 869 15.41 -28.59 7.59
N PHE A 870 15.80 -29.84 7.84
CA PHE A 870 15.01 -31.02 7.55
C PHE A 870 14.19 -31.55 8.74
N THR A 871 14.25 -30.90 9.90
CA THR A 871 13.45 -31.30 11.08
C THR A 871 12.27 -30.34 11.31
N VAL A 872 12.14 -29.27 10.53
CA VAL A 872 11.09 -28.25 10.67
C VAL A 872 9.98 -28.55 9.65
N ASP A 873 8.72 -28.48 10.08
CA ASP A 873 7.51 -28.43 9.25
C ASP A 873 7.34 -29.56 8.21
N GLY A 874 7.45 -30.83 8.62
CA GLY A 874 7.18 -31.95 7.71
C GLY A 874 8.23 -32.16 6.61
N ALA A 875 9.44 -31.67 6.81
CA ALA A 875 10.52 -31.65 5.82
C ALA A 875 11.23 -33.03 5.60
N ALA A 876 10.75 -34.12 6.21
CA ALA A 876 11.29 -35.46 5.95
C ALA A 876 11.25 -35.85 4.45
N PRO A 877 10.16 -35.62 3.70
CA PRO A 877 10.13 -35.88 2.25
C PRO A 877 11.15 -35.06 1.47
N ARG A 878 11.42 -33.83 1.92
CA ARG A 878 12.42 -32.94 1.32
C ARG A 878 13.85 -33.46 1.54
N ARG A 879 14.16 -34.01 2.73
CA ARG A 879 15.45 -34.66 3.00
C ARG A 879 15.72 -35.79 2.00
N ASP A 880 14.73 -36.65 1.78
CA ASP A 880 14.84 -37.78 0.87
C ASP A 880 15.01 -37.33 -0.58
N ALA A 881 14.27 -36.32 -1.01
CA ALA A 881 14.40 -35.74 -2.34
C ALA A 881 15.79 -35.10 -2.56
N VAL A 882 16.30 -34.35 -1.59
CA VAL A 882 17.65 -33.76 -1.66
C VAL A 882 18.73 -34.85 -1.65
N ALA A 883 18.58 -35.88 -0.85
CA ALA A 883 19.50 -37.03 -0.82
C ALA A 883 19.52 -37.79 -2.14
N ALA A 884 18.37 -38.03 -2.76
CA ALA A 884 18.25 -38.65 -4.08
C ALA A 884 18.88 -37.80 -5.16
N SER A 885 18.63 -36.50 -5.19
CA SER A 885 19.22 -35.56 -6.14
C SER A 885 20.74 -35.48 -5.99
N ALA A 886 21.26 -35.45 -4.75
CA ALA A 886 22.70 -35.47 -4.49
C ALA A 886 23.34 -36.77 -4.93
N ALA A 887 22.65 -37.92 -4.78
CA ALA A 887 23.12 -39.21 -5.27
C ALA A 887 23.18 -39.23 -6.80
N ALA A 888 22.18 -38.73 -7.50
CA ALA A 888 22.14 -38.63 -8.94
C ALA A 888 23.28 -37.75 -9.50
N VAL A 889 23.52 -36.57 -8.89
CA VAL A 889 24.65 -35.70 -9.27
C VAL A 889 25.99 -36.39 -9.07
N ARG A 890 26.19 -37.07 -7.94
CA ARG A 890 27.43 -37.82 -7.70
C ARG A 890 27.64 -38.96 -8.70
N ALA A 891 26.57 -39.66 -9.07
CA ALA A 891 26.62 -40.72 -10.06
C ALA A 891 26.98 -40.18 -11.45
N ALA A 892 26.37 -39.07 -11.88
CA ALA A 892 26.67 -38.39 -13.12
C ALA A 892 28.12 -37.87 -13.17
N ALA A 893 28.59 -37.28 -12.08
CA ALA A 893 29.98 -36.82 -11.97
C ALA A 893 31.00 -37.95 -12.02
N ALA A 894 30.65 -39.11 -11.40
CA ALA A 894 31.49 -40.33 -11.47
C ALA A 894 31.53 -40.90 -12.90
N ALA A 895 30.38 -40.95 -13.60
CA ALA A 895 30.28 -41.39 -14.98
C ALA A 895 31.14 -40.51 -15.92
N LEU A 896 31.02 -39.19 -15.82
CA LEU A 896 31.81 -38.21 -16.57
C LEU A 896 33.33 -38.37 -16.32
N ARG A 897 33.75 -38.65 -15.08
CA ARG A 897 35.17 -38.91 -14.76
C ARG A 897 35.66 -40.23 -15.33
N ALA A 898 34.81 -41.24 -15.44
CA ALA A 898 35.12 -42.52 -16.04
C ALA A 898 35.20 -42.44 -17.59
N GLU A 899 34.44 -41.53 -18.20
CA GLU A 899 34.45 -41.29 -19.64
C GLU A 899 35.63 -40.45 -20.11
N VAL A 900 36.32 -39.70 -19.24
CA VAL A 900 37.55 -38.97 -19.59
C VAL A 900 38.69 -39.98 -19.69
N PRO A 901 39.20 -40.32 -20.89
CA PRO A 901 40.31 -41.24 -21.01
C PRO A 901 41.54 -40.67 -20.30
N ALA A 902 42.35 -41.56 -19.66
CA ALA A 902 43.61 -41.21 -19.00
C ALA A 902 44.71 -40.66 -19.93
N SER A 903 44.38 -40.35 -21.18
CA SER A 903 45.32 -39.97 -22.25
C SER A 903 45.61 -38.47 -22.39
N ARG A 904 45.40 -37.68 -21.37
CA ARG A 904 45.80 -36.23 -21.37
C ARG A 904 46.88 -35.87 -20.34
N SER A 905 47.62 -36.84 -19.81
CA SER A 905 48.76 -36.56 -18.92
C SER A 905 50.09 -36.27 -19.68
N ASP A 906 50.12 -36.33 -20.98
CA ASP A 906 51.34 -36.09 -21.76
C ASP A 906 51.25 -34.93 -22.79
N VAL A 907 50.78 -33.77 -22.29
CA VAL A 907 51.09 -32.51 -23.00
C VAL A 907 52.31 -31.94 -22.26
N PRO A 908 53.50 -31.87 -22.91
CA PRO A 908 54.66 -31.23 -22.30
C PRO A 908 54.38 -29.76 -22.17
N VAL A 909 54.38 -29.27 -20.95
CA VAL A 909 54.39 -27.82 -20.69
C VAL A 909 55.68 -27.26 -21.27
N PRO A 910 55.63 -26.34 -22.23
CA PRO A 910 56.85 -25.73 -22.75
C PRO A 910 57.49 -24.93 -21.62
N ARG A 911 58.59 -25.36 -21.08
CA ARG A 911 59.47 -24.50 -20.25
C ARG A 911 60.15 -23.51 -21.21
N GLY A 912 59.50 -22.39 -21.46
CA GLY A 912 60.04 -21.24 -22.16
C GLY A 912 60.40 -20.19 -21.13
N GLY A 913 61.56 -20.31 -20.54
CA GLY A 913 62.21 -19.15 -19.95
C GLY A 913 62.72 -18.24 -21.04
N THR A 914 62.25 -16.99 -21.03
CA THR A 914 62.99 -15.87 -21.64
C THR A 914 62.86 -14.69 -20.71
N ASP A 915 64.00 -14.45 -20.01
CA ASP A 915 64.40 -13.15 -19.48
C ASP A 915 64.15 -12.07 -20.54
N VAL A 916 63.26 -11.15 -20.33
CA VAL A 916 63.28 -9.88 -21.07
C VAL A 916 63.69 -8.81 -20.06
N ARG A 917 64.91 -8.41 -20.14
CA ARG A 917 65.52 -7.23 -19.54
C ARG A 917 64.82 -6.00 -20.10
N LEU A 918 64.33 -5.18 -19.19
CA LEU A 918 63.93 -3.79 -19.44
C LEU A 918 65.17 -3.00 -19.79
N GLY A 919 65.23 -2.42 -20.97
CA GLY A 919 66.25 -1.49 -21.41
C GLY A 919 65.67 -0.29 -22.15
N GLY A 920 65.77 0.88 -21.52
CA GLY A 920 66.07 2.17 -22.10
C GLY A 920 65.08 2.89 -22.98
N ASP A 921 64.54 3.97 -22.40
CA ASP A 921 64.18 5.24 -23.06
C ASP A 921 65.23 5.72 -24.11
N PRO A 922 65.00 6.60 -25.12
CA PRO A 922 64.28 7.87 -24.97
C PRO A 922 63.54 8.44 -26.23
N LEU A 923 62.61 9.41 -25.96
CA LEU A 923 62.34 10.65 -26.72
C LEU A 923 62.27 10.67 -28.26
N GLY A 924 61.16 11.21 -28.79
CA GLY A 924 61.09 11.86 -30.08
C GLY A 924 59.69 12.27 -30.51
N HIS A 925 59.48 13.55 -30.49
CA HIS A 925 58.42 14.34 -31.08
C HIS A 925 57.91 13.85 -32.45
N ASP A 926 56.60 13.81 -32.68
CA ASP A 926 55.77 14.77 -33.44
C ASP A 926 54.28 14.54 -33.22
#